data_7ca8935a53b0ed2fd8cd62f50214efcf
#
_entry.id   7ca8935a53b0ed2fd8cd62f50214efcf
#
_cell.length_a   1.000
_cell.length_b   1.000
_cell.length_c   1.000
_cell.angle_alpha   90.00
_cell.angle_beta   90.00
_cell.angle_gamma   90.00
#
_symmetry.space_group_name_H-M   'P 1'
#
loop_
_entity.id
_entity.type
_entity.pdbx_description
1 polymer ?
#
loop_
_entity_poly.entity_id
_entity_poly.type
_entity_poly.pdbx_seq_one_letter_code
_entity_poly.pdbx_strand_id
1 'polypeptide(L)'
;MKRVTGSIASYAILVAMVFLLSWRAIDSANVTYDHRSLSIGNRRQLIISAAIHYPRSVPAMWPSLVQTAKEGGCNAIESYVFWNGHEPSPGKYYFGGRYNLVKFIKIVQEAGMHMILRIGPFVAAEWNYGGVPVWLHYVPGTVFRADNEPWKHYMESFTTYIVNLLKKEKLFAPQGGPIILSQVENEYGYYEKDYGEGGKRYAQWSASMAVSQNIGVPWMMCQQWDAPSTVISTCNGFYCDQFTPNTPDKPKIWTENWPGWFKTFGGRDPHRPAEDVAYSVARFFGKGGSVHNYYMYHGGTNFGRTSGGPFITTSYDYEAPIDEYGLPRLPKWGHLKDLHKAIMLSENLLISGEHKNITLGHSLEADVYTNSSGTCAAFLSNLDDKSDKTVMFRNTSYHLPAWSVSILPDCKNEVFNTAKVTSKSSKVEMLPEDLKSSSGLKWEVFSEKPGIWGEADFVKNELVDHINTTKDTTDYLWYTTSINVSGKEEFLNKGNRPVLFIESKGHTLHVFINKEYLGTATGNGTHVPFKLKKSVSLKAGDNNIDLLSMTVGLSNAGSFYEWVGAGLTSVSIKGFNKGTLNLTNSKWSYKLGVQGEHLELSKPGNSGAVKWTVTTKPPKKQPLTWYKVVIDQPSGSEPVGLDMISMGKGMAWLNGEEIGRYWPRIARKNTPNDECVKECDYRGKFMPDKCLTGCGEASQRWYHVPRSWFKASGNELVIFEEKGGNPMKIKLSKRKVSAVQ
;
A
#
# COMPACT_ATOMS: atom_id res chain seq x y z
N MET A 1 -3.98 18.58 66.49
CA MET A 1 -3.64 17.47 65.61
C MET A 1 -4.86 16.60 65.31
N LYS A 2 -5.93 17.13 64.67
CA LYS A 2 -7.12 16.34 64.25
C LYS A 2 -7.87 16.95 63.06
N ARG A 3 -7.17 17.52 62.06
CA ARG A 3 -7.83 18.06 60.86
C ARG A 3 -7.10 17.81 59.53
N VAL A 4 -6.13 16.88 59.47
CA VAL A 4 -5.40 16.58 58.20
C VAL A 4 -5.71 15.20 57.65
N THR A 5 -6.29 14.30 58.40
CA THR A 5 -6.57 12.91 57.97
C THR A 5 -7.85 12.75 57.12
N GLY A 6 -8.78 13.71 57.14
CA GLY A 6 -10.02 13.65 56.36
C GLY A 6 -9.85 13.99 54.84
N SER A 7 -8.87 14.84 54.54
CA SER A 7 -8.67 15.31 53.14
C SER A 7 -8.00 14.27 52.24
N ILE A 8 -7.09 13.46 52.78
CA ILE A 8 -6.35 12.44 52.00
C ILE A 8 -7.26 11.25 51.64
N ALA A 9 -8.15 10.84 52.56
CA ALA A 9 -9.12 9.77 52.30
C ALA A 9 -10.15 10.17 51.25
N SER A 10 -10.62 11.42 51.22
CA SER A 10 -11.56 11.94 50.24
C SER A 10 -10.91 12.05 48.82
N TYR A 11 -9.63 12.44 48.76
CA TYR A 11 -8.89 12.46 47.47
C TYR A 11 -8.60 11.05 46.96
N ALA A 12 -8.26 10.11 47.79
CA ALA A 12 -8.04 8.72 47.41
C ALA A 12 -9.34 8.05 46.93
N ILE A 13 -10.48 8.35 47.52
CA ILE A 13 -11.80 7.86 47.09
C ILE A 13 -12.21 8.53 45.73
N LEU A 14 -11.94 9.83 45.58
CA LEU A 14 -12.21 10.53 44.30
C LEU A 14 -11.33 10.01 43.15
N VAL A 15 -10.05 9.79 43.40
CA VAL A 15 -9.11 9.20 42.45
C VAL A 15 -9.48 7.75 42.14
N ALA A 16 -9.89 6.95 43.12
CA ALA A 16 -10.38 5.59 42.90
C ALA A 16 -11.72 5.55 42.14
N MET A 17 -12.64 6.51 42.38
CA MET A 17 -13.85 6.65 41.61
C MET A 17 -13.58 7.13 40.15
N VAL A 18 -12.61 8.02 39.97
CA VAL A 18 -12.19 8.43 38.61
C VAL A 18 -11.50 7.29 37.86
N PHE A 19 -10.71 6.46 38.56
CA PHE A 19 -10.14 5.23 37.95
C PHE A 19 -11.20 4.15 37.73
N LEU A 20 -12.23 4.01 38.55
CA LEU A 20 -13.34 3.06 38.35
C LEU A 20 -14.32 3.54 37.27
N LEU A 21 -14.42 4.83 37.01
CA LEU A 21 -15.23 5.40 35.93
C LEU A 21 -14.53 5.36 34.54
N SER A 22 -13.22 5.09 34.51
CA SER A 22 -12.47 4.94 33.24
C SER A 22 -12.46 3.51 32.69
N TRP A 23 -12.84 2.52 33.45
CA TRP A 23 -13.12 1.17 32.95
C TRP A 23 -14.59 1.08 32.54
N ARG A 24 -14.97 1.73 31.45
CA ARG A 24 -16.12 1.24 30.69
C ARG A 24 -15.70 -0.12 30.15
N ALA A 25 -16.10 -1.20 30.83
CA ALA A 25 -16.26 -2.48 30.17
C ALA A 25 -17.07 -2.18 28.90
N ILE A 26 -16.51 -2.41 27.72
CA ILE A 26 -17.28 -2.39 26.49
C ILE A 26 -18.24 -3.57 26.66
N ASP A 27 -19.49 -3.25 26.99
CA ASP A 27 -20.54 -4.27 27.12
C ASP A 27 -20.59 -5.05 25.80
N SER A 28 -20.74 -6.36 25.89
CA SER A 28 -20.92 -7.22 24.73
C SER A 28 -22.05 -6.66 23.86
N ALA A 29 -21.74 -6.29 22.62
CA ALA A 29 -22.70 -5.67 21.74
C ALA A 29 -23.07 -6.63 20.60
N ASN A 30 -24.35 -6.96 20.50
CA ASN A 30 -24.87 -7.65 19.31
C ASN A 30 -24.75 -6.71 18.09
N VAL A 31 -24.25 -7.21 16.97
CA VAL A 31 -24.16 -6.47 15.70
C VAL A 31 -25.05 -7.11 14.66
N THR A 32 -26.05 -6.35 14.22
CA THR A 32 -26.97 -6.73 13.17
C THR A 32 -27.05 -5.64 12.11
N TYR A 33 -27.85 -5.82 11.10
CA TYR A 33 -28.10 -4.81 10.08
C TYR A 33 -29.53 -4.89 9.55
N ASP A 34 -29.95 -3.79 8.95
CA ASP A 34 -31.12 -3.73 8.09
C ASP A 34 -30.78 -2.87 6.85
N HIS A 35 -31.76 -2.58 6.01
CA HIS A 35 -31.58 -1.79 4.80
C HIS A 35 -31.07 -0.35 5.04
N ARG A 36 -31.07 0.14 6.29
CA ARG A 36 -30.63 1.50 6.64
C ARG A 36 -29.19 1.55 7.11
N SER A 37 -28.80 0.66 8.02
CA SER A 37 -27.45 0.72 8.62
C SER A 37 -27.10 -0.54 9.40
N LEU A 38 -25.87 -0.56 9.91
CA LEU A 38 -25.49 -1.45 11.00
C LEU A 38 -26.19 -1.02 12.29
N SER A 39 -26.57 -2.00 13.09
CA SER A 39 -27.10 -1.82 14.45
C SER A 39 -26.13 -2.45 15.45
N ILE A 40 -25.54 -1.64 16.31
CA ILE A 40 -24.55 -2.07 17.32
C ILE A 40 -25.20 -1.84 18.70
N GLY A 41 -25.38 -2.91 19.49
CA GLY A 41 -26.09 -2.82 20.75
C GLY A 41 -27.54 -2.33 20.59
N ASN A 42 -28.24 -2.80 19.56
CA ASN A 42 -29.61 -2.41 19.18
C ASN A 42 -29.76 -0.92 18.78
N ARG A 43 -28.68 -0.23 18.46
CA ARG A 43 -28.72 1.15 18.01
C ARG A 43 -28.10 1.26 16.62
N ARG A 44 -28.85 1.78 15.66
CA ARG A 44 -28.32 2.13 14.33
C ARG A 44 -27.27 3.22 14.46
N GLN A 45 -26.22 3.16 13.65
CA GLN A 45 -25.12 4.12 13.64
C GLN A 45 -24.62 4.35 12.23
N LEU A 46 -24.15 5.58 11.95
CA LEU A 46 -23.30 5.86 10.80
C LEU A 46 -21.87 5.50 11.14
N ILE A 47 -21.20 4.83 10.22
CA ILE A 47 -19.79 4.47 10.37
C ILE A 47 -18.96 5.23 9.35
N ILE A 48 -18.02 6.01 9.86
CA ILE A 48 -16.98 6.69 9.08
C ILE A 48 -15.66 6.04 9.48
N SER A 49 -15.11 5.23 8.59
CA SER A 49 -13.96 4.38 8.84
C SER A 49 -12.70 4.90 8.16
N ALA A 50 -11.56 4.61 8.76
CA ALA A 50 -10.22 4.96 8.29
C ALA A 50 -9.40 3.70 8.07
N ALA A 51 -9.02 3.40 6.82
CA ALA A 51 -8.12 2.29 6.54
C ALA A 51 -6.68 2.61 6.95
N ILE A 52 -6.13 1.80 7.85
CA ILE A 52 -4.75 1.83 8.33
C ILE A 52 -4.23 0.39 8.34
N HIS A 53 -3.30 0.08 7.44
CA HIS A 53 -2.70 -1.25 7.37
C HIS A 53 -1.55 -1.37 8.38
N TYR A 54 -1.75 -2.15 9.46
CA TYR A 54 -0.77 -2.27 10.54
C TYR A 54 0.66 -2.60 10.08
N PRO A 55 0.92 -3.47 9.09
CA PRO A 55 2.30 -3.78 8.70
C PRO A 55 2.96 -2.69 7.83
N ARG A 56 2.20 -1.69 7.38
CA ARG A 56 2.71 -0.52 6.65
C ARG A 56 3.12 0.65 7.55
N SER A 57 3.11 0.42 8.85
CA SER A 57 3.65 1.30 9.89
C SER A 57 4.26 0.46 11.00
N VAL A 58 4.90 1.09 11.97
CA VAL A 58 5.50 0.39 13.11
C VAL A 58 4.62 0.52 14.35
N PRO A 59 4.70 -0.42 15.31
CA PRO A 59 3.86 -0.40 16.52
C PRO A 59 3.92 0.92 17.30
N ALA A 60 5.04 1.61 17.26
CA ALA A 60 5.21 2.91 17.92
C ALA A 60 4.35 4.03 17.30
N MET A 61 3.96 3.89 16.03
CA MET A 61 3.11 4.87 15.32
C MET A 61 1.61 4.60 15.51
N TRP A 62 1.20 3.35 15.79
CA TRP A 62 -0.22 2.97 15.79
C TRP A 62 -1.10 3.82 16.70
N PRO A 63 -0.72 4.14 17.98
CA PRO A 63 -1.56 4.97 18.82
C PRO A 63 -1.83 6.36 18.24
N SER A 64 -0.80 7.01 17.69
CA SER A 64 -0.95 8.34 17.09
C SER A 64 -1.76 8.31 15.79
N LEU A 65 -1.58 7.29 14.95
CA LEU A 65 -2.36 7.12 13.72
C LEU A 65 -3.84 6.94 14.01
N VAL A 66 -4.18 6.07 14.95
CA VAL A 66 -5.57 5.82 15.39
C VAL A 66 -6.17 7.09 16.01
N GLN A 67 -5.41 7.79 16.86
CA GLN A 67 -5.87 9.02 17.49
C GLN A 67 -6.09 10.14 16.44
N THR A 68 -5.20 10.29 15.46
CA THR A 68 -5.35 11.28 14.38
C THR A 68 -6.57 10.99 13.50
N ALA A 69 -6.87 9.70 13.25
CA ALA A 69 -8.09 9.31 12.54
C ALA A 69 -9.35 9.65 13.35
N LYS A 70 -9.34 9.39 14.65
CA LYS A 70 -10.43 9.76 15.56
C LYS A 70 -10.65 11.28 15.62
N GLU A 71 -9.59 12.07 15.72
CA GLU A 71 -9.63 13.54 15.68
C GLU A 71 -10.12 14.06 14.33
N GLY A 72 -9.88 13.33 13.25
CA GLY A 72 -10.44 13.56 11.93
C GLY A 72 -11.93 13.23 11.79
N GLY A 73 -12.59 12.80 12.88
CA GLY A 73 -14.03 12.49 12.91
C GLY A 73 -14.39 11.08 12.49
N CYS A 74 -13.41 10.17 12.34
CA CYS A 74 -13.67 8.75 12.12
C CYS A 74 -14.06 8.06 13.43
N ASN A 75 -14.99 7.10 13.37
CA ASN A 75 -15.43 6.29 14.50
C ASN A 75 -15.09 4.79 14.36
N ALA A 76 -14.47 4.42 13.25
CA ALA A 76 -13.96 3.08 13.00
C ALA A 76 -12.58 3.10 12.34
N ILE A 77 -11.80 2.05 12.56
CA ILE A 77 -10.58 1.73 11.80
C ILE A 77 -10.85 0.49 10.96
N GLU A 78 -10.30 0.47 9.76
CA GLU A 78 -10.32 -0.70 8.89
C GLU A 78 -8.88 -1.19 8.68
N SER A 79 -8.69 -2.49 8.58
CA SER A 79 -7.45 -3.08 8.08
C SER A 79 -7.68 -4.44 7.45
N TYR A 80 -6.81 -4.78 6.48
CA TYR A 80 -6.67 -6.16 6.03
C TYR A 80 -5.87 -7.02 6.99
N VAL A 81 -5.97 -8.34 6.80
CA VAL A 81 -5.06 -9.33 7.36
C VAL A 81 -4.12 -9.82 6.25
N PHE A 82 -2.83 -9.74 6.46
CA PHE A 82 -1.81 -10.04 5.43
C PHE A 82 -1.27 -11.46 5.60
N TRP A 83 -1.87 -12.43 4.91
CA TRP A 83 -1.60 -13.85 5.08
C TRP A 83 -0.11 -14.21 4.94
N ASN A 84 0.56 -13.75 3.86
CA ASN A 84 1.97 -14.04 3.62
C ASN A 84 2.92 -13.48 4.70
N GLY A 85 2.51 -12.41 5.40
CA GLY A 85 3.23 -11.89 6.55
C GLY A 85 3.03 -12.70 7.82
N HIS A 86 1.87 -13.33 7.96
CA HIS A 86 1.53 -14.14 9.12
C HIS A 86 1.90 -15.63 8.98
N GLU A 87 1.95 -16.15 7.77
CA GLU A 87 2.32 -17.56 7.48
C GLU A 87 3.37 -17.61 6.36
N PRO A 88 4.60 -17.12 6.64
CA PRO A 88 5.69 -17.09 5.65
C PRO A 88 6.12 -18.47 5.16
N SER A 89 5.83 -19.53 5.91
CA SER A 89 6.03 -20.94 5.55
C SER A 89 4.85 -21.75 6.05
N PRO A 90 4.49 -22.88 5.41
CA PRO A 90 3.34 -23.68 5.79
C PRO A 90 3.32 -24.02 7.28
N GLY A 91 2.25 -23.65 7.97
CA GLY A 91 2.03 -23.89 9.41
C GLY A 91 2.94 -23.11 10.36
N LYS A 92 3.80 -22.23 9.87
CA LYS A 92 4.66 -21.37 10.70
C LYS A 92 4.09 -19.96 10.78
N TYR A 93 3.43 -19.66 11.88
CA TYR A 93 2.75 -18.39 12.09
C TYR A 93 3.63 -17.36 12.80
N TYR A 94 3.51 -16.09 12.38
CA TYR A 94 4.23 -14.95 12.96
C TYR A 94 3.29 -13.78 13.25
N PHE A 95 3.33 -13.29 14.50
CA PHE A 95 2.52 -12.18 14.99
C PHE A 95 3.36 -11.18 15.82
N GLY A 96 4.63 -11.03 15.48
CA GLY A 96 5.54 -10.10 16.14
C GLY A 96 5.72 -8.78 15.38
N GLY A 97 6.28 -7.77 16.07
CA GLY A 97 6.63 -6.49 15.45
C GLY A 97 5.46 -5.84 14.70
N ARG A 98 5.68 -5.47 13.44
CA ARG A 98 4.66 -4.87 12.55
C ARG A 98 3.49 -5.80 12.24
N TYR A 99 3.63 -7.10 12.45
CA TYR A 99 2.60 -8.11 12.20
C TYR A 99 1.80 -8.46 13.48
N ASN A 100 1.89 -7.67 14.55
CA ASN A 100 1.12 -7.92 15.77
C ASN A 100 -0.33 -7.41 15.64
N LEU A 101 -1.15 -8.16 14.91
CA LEU A 101 -2.56 -7.87 14.65
C LEU A 101 -3.36 -7.67 15.93
N VAL A 102 -3.17 -8.53 16.92
CA VAL A 102 -3.89 -8.45 18.20
C VAL A 102 -3.59 -7.13 18.92
N LYS A 103 -2.32 -6.74 18.99
CA LYS A 103 -1.93 -5.46 19.59
C LYS A 103 -2.54 -4.26 18.86
N PHE A 104 -2.55 -4.30 17.51
CA PHE A 104 -3.15 -3.23 16.71
C PHE A 104 -4.64 -3.08 17.01
N ILE A 105 -5.40 -4.19 17.03
CA ILE A 105 -6.85 -4.17 17.30
C ILE A 105 -7.12 -3.69 18.74
N LYS A 106 -6.29 -4.07 19.73
CA LYS A 106 -6.40 -3.59 21.10
C LYS A 106 -6.19 -2.08 21.22
N ILE A 107 -5.25 -1.50 20.46
CA ILE A 107 -5.06 -0.05 20.38
C ILE A 107 -6.30 0.66 19.80
N VAL A 108 -6.95 0.09 18.80
CA VAL A 108 -8.23 0.60 18.28
C VAL A 108 -9.31 0.55 19.36
N GLN A 109 -9.40 -0.55 20.12
CA GLN A 109 -10.33 -0.71 21.24
C GLN A 109 -10.07 0.31 22.35
N GLU A 110 -8.81 0.49 22.74
CA GLU A 110 -8.40 1.47 23.77
C GLU A 110 -8.73 2.91 23.36
N ALA A 111 -8.68 3.21 22.06
CA ALA A 111 -9.13 4.50 21.52
C ALA A 111 -10.66 4.66 21.54
N GLY A 112 -11.43 3.62 21.88
CA GLY A 112 -12.89 3.63 21.86
C GLY A 112 -13.48 3.69 20.46
N MET A 113 -12.79 3.13 19.46
CA MET A 113 -13.23 3.06 18.08
C MET A 113 -13.66 1.63 17.70
N HIS A 114 -14.53 1.52 16.71
CA HIS A 114 -14.88 0.24 16.11
C HIS A 114 -13.76 -0.25 15.17
N MET A 115 -13.80 -1.54 14.85
CA MET A 115 -12.89 -2.17 13.89
C MET A 115 -13.67 -2.88 12.79
N ILE A 116 -13.30 -2.63 11.54
CA ILE A 116 -13.71 -3.41 10.38
C ILE A 116 -12.52 -4.25 9.96
N LEU A 117 -12.63 -5.57 10.03
CA LEU A 117 -11.52 -6.46 9.74
C LEU A 117 -11.75 -7.20 8.42
N ARG A 118 -10.99 -6.85 7.41
CA ARG A 118 -11.03 -7.49 6.09
C ARG A 118 -10.03 -8.65 6.08
N ILE A 119 -10.51 -9.86 6.40
CA ILE A 119 -9.66 -11.05 6.51
C ILE A 119 -9.13 -11.46 5.12
N GLY A 120 -9.94 -11.35 4.10
CA GLY A 120 -9.61 -11.79 2.77
C GLY A 120 -9.76 -13.31 2.60
N PRO A 121 -8.67 -14.10 2.63
CA PRO A 121 -7.27 -13.76 2.85
C PRO A 121 -6.50 -13.26 1.62
N PHE A 122 -7.09 -13.31 0.41
CA PHE A 122 -6.62 -12.52 -0.70
C PHE A 122 -7.04 -11.07 -0.50
N VAL A 123 -6.11 -10.14 -0.58
CA VAL A 123 -6.36 -8.72 -0.25
C VAL A 123 -6.00 -7.74 -1.36
N ALA A 124 -5.35 -8.16 -2.42
CA ALA A 124 -4.74 -7.30 -3.44
C ALA A 124 -3.83 -6.23 -2.81
N ALA A 125 -4.39 -5.12 -2.40
CA ALA A 125 -3.82 -4.05 -1.57
C ALA A 125 -2.45 -3.52 -2.06
N GLU A 126 -2.13 -3.69 -3.34
CA GLU A 126 -0.79 -3.39 -3.90
C GLU A 126 0.33 -4.00 -3.03
N TRP A 127 -0.01 -5.05 -2.31
CA TRP A 127 0.88 -5.86 -1.49
C TRP A 127 1.42 -7.03 -2.29
N ASN A 128 2.67 -7.41 -2.02
CA ASN A 128 3.35 -8.48 -2.74
C ASN A 128 2.49 -9.75 -2.80
N TYR A 129 2.25 -10.24 -4.01
CA TYR A 129 1.45 -11.44 -4.33
C TYR A 129 0.00 -11.38 -3.80
N GLY A 130 -0.58 -10.17 -3.70
CA GLY A 130 -1.95 -9.96 -3.20
C GLY A 130 -2.18 -10.38 -1.75
N GLY A 131 -1.10 -10.50 -0.97
CA GLY A 131 -1.12 -10.95 0.42
C GLY A 131 -1.10 -12.47 0.59
N VAL A 132 -1.19 -13.23 -0.50
CA VAL A 132 -1.15 -14.71 -0.47
C VAL A 132 0.30 -15.20 -0.35
N PRO A 133 0.60 -16.23 0.47
CA PRO A 133 1.93 -16.80 0.54
C PRO A 133 2.35 -17.45 -0.79
N VAL A 134 3.55 -17.12 -1.28
CA VAL A 134 4.05 -17.65 -2.55
C VAL A 134 4.21 -19.16 -2.53
N TRP A 135 4.55 -19.76 -1.38
CA TRP A 135 4.67 -21.21 -1.25
C TRP A 135 3.38 -21.96 -1.63
N LEU A 136 2.22 -21.34 -1.47
CA LEU A 136 0.93 -21.96 -1.79
C LEU A 136 0.76 -22.24 -3.29
N HIS A 137 1.34 -21.42 -4.16
CA HIS A 137 1.37 -21.67 -5.60
C HIS A 137 2.01 -23.01 -5.97
N TYR A 138 2.97 -23.48 -5.16
CA TYR A 138 3.71 -24.70 -5.42
C TYR A 138 3.11 -25.95 -4.75
N VAL A 139 1.96 -25.82 -4.09
CA VAL A 139 1.17 -26.97 -3.65
C VAL A 139 0.46 -27.58 -4.88
N PRO A 140 0.67 -28.88 -5.18
CA PRO A 140 0.12 -29.48 -6.38
C PRO A 140 -1.39 -29.33 -6.50
N GLY A 141 -1.87 -28.92 -7.67
CA GLY A 141 -3.31 -28.73 -7.97
C GLY A 141 -3.89 -27.39 -7.50
N THR A 142 -3.07 -26.49 -6.94
CA THR A 142 -3.53 -25.18 -6.50
C THR A 142 -3.70 -24.23 -7.68
N VAL A 143 -4.88 -23.64 -7.76
CA VAL A 143 -5.22 -22.47 -8.59
C VAL A 143 -5.83 -21.43 -7.65
N PHE A 144 -5.26 -20.25 -7.61
CA PHE A 144 -5.70 -19.22 -6.68
C PHE A 144 -7.10 -18.71 -7.01
N ARG A 145 -7.89 -18.47 -5.95
CA ARG A 145 -9.23 -17.88 -6.03
C ARG A 145 -10.16 -18.66 -6.97
N ALA A 146 -10.05 -20.00 -6.96
CA ALA A 146 -10.81 -20.89 -7.82
C ALA A 146 -11.36 -22.09 -7.02
N ASP A 147 -12.35 -22.78 -7.61
CA ASP A 147 -12.99 -23.96 -7.01
C ASP A 147 -12.10 -25.19 -7.09
N ASN A 148 -11.09 -25.23 -6.24
CA ASN A 148 -10.21 -26.40 -6.09
C ASN A 148 -9.84 -26.64 -4.62
N GLU A 149 -9.69 -27.91 -4.25
CA GLU A 149 -9.50 -28.29 -2.85
C GLU A 149 -8.22 -27.75 -2.19
N PRO A 150 -7.03 -27.73 -2.84
CA PRO A 150 -5.85 -27.16 -2.17
C PRO A 150 -6.04 -25.70 -1.79
N TRP A 151 -6.57 -24.88 -2.70
CA TRP A 151 -6.83 -23.45 -2.41
C TRP A 151 -7.85 -23.27 -1.29
N LYS A 152 -9.00 -23.94 -1.39
CA LYS A 152 -10.07 -23.84 -0.40
C LYS A 152 -9.61 -24.31 0.98
N HIS A 153 -8.90 -25.43 1.04
CA HIS A 153 -8.36 -25.97 2.30
C HIS A 153 -7.45 -24.97 3.01
N TYR A 154 -6.47 -24.38 2.31
CA TYR A 154 -5.55 -23.45 2.94
C TYR A 154 -6.20 -22.10 3.28
N MET A 155 -7.10 -21.60 2.44
CA MET A 155 -7.89 -20.38 2.72
C MET A 155 -8.74 -20.55 3.97
N GLU A 156 -9.46 -21.67 4.10
CA GLU A 156 -10.26 -21.99 5.29
C GLU A 156 -9.39 -22.17 6.54
N SER A 157 -8.29 -22.90 6.41
CA SER A 157 -7.35 -23.13 7.52
C SER A 157 -6.80 -21.83 8.08
N PHE A 158 -6.35 -20.92 7.22
CA PHE A 158 -5.85 -19.61 7.64
C PHE A 158 -6.96 -18.75 8.23
N THR A 159 -8.12 -18.66 7.59
CA THR A 159 -9.25 -17.90 8.09
C THR A 159 -9.68 -18.39 9.47
N THR A 160 -9.78 -19.70 9.64
CA THR A 160 -10.12 -20.33 10.94
C THR A 160 -9.07 -20.04 12.01
N TYR A 161 -7.78 -20.07 11.64
CA TYR A 161 -6.70 -19.74 12.57
C TYR A 161 -6.83 -18.29 13.07
N ILE A 162 -7.01 -17.33 12.16
CA ILE A 162 -7.19 -15.90 12.51
C ILE A 162 -8.43 -15.71 13.38
N VAL A 163 -9.57 -16.27 12.99
CA VAL A 163 -10.82 -16.17 13.76
C VAL A 163 -10.65 -16.74 15.16
N ASN A 164 -10.03 -17.92 15.30
CA ASN A 164 -9.81 -18.55 16.61
C ASN A 164 -8.87 -17.71 17.51
N LEU A 165 -7.81 -17.13 16.91
CA LEU A 165 -6.92 -16.19 17.61
C LEU A 165 -7.71 -14.99 18.14
N LEU A 166 -8.54 -14.36 17.32
CA LEU A 166 -9.32 -13.18 17.70
C LEU A 166 -10.44 -13.50 18.70
N LYS A 167 -11.09 -14.67 18.57
CA LYS A 167 -12.06 -15.16 19.56
C LYS A 167 -11.40 -15.41 20.93
N LYS A 168 -10.23 -16.02 20.95
CA LYS A 168 -9.44 -16.24 22.18
C LYS A 168 -9.13 -14.93 22.88
N GLU A 169 -8.79 -13.90 22.12
CA GLU A 169 -8.49 -12.55 22.60
C GLU A 169 -9.73 -11.69 22.88
N LYS A 170 -10.94 -12.22 22.65
CA LYS A 170 -12.25 -11.58 22.82
C LYS A 170 -12.38 -10.26 22.04
N LEU A 171 -11.99 -10.26 20.79
CA LEU A 171 -11.92 -9.04 19.98
C LEU A 171 -13.16 -8.80 19.09
N PHE A 172 -14.08 -9.74 18.99
CA PHE A 172 -15.37 -9.52 18.33
C PHE A 172 -16.37 -8.80 19.23
N ALA A 173 -17.22 -7.95 18.67
CA ALA A 173 -18.16 -7.12 19.41
C ALA A 173 -19.08 -7.90 20.38
N PRO A 174 -19.61 -9.09 20.04
CA PRO A 174 -20.38 -9.89 21.01
C PRO A 174 -19.55 -10.37 22.22
N GLN A 175 -18.23 -10.32 22.15
CA GLN A 175 -17.33 -10.66 23.24
C GLN A 175 -16.83 -9.41 24.00
N GLY A 176 -17.31 -8.19 23.62
CA GLY A 176 -16.82 -6.93 24.15
C GLY A 176 -15.61 -6.34 23.40
N GLY A 177 -15.27 -6.89 22.24
CA GLY A 177 -14.21 -6.38 21.38
C GLY A 177 -14.67 -5.29 20.41
N PRO A 178 -13.76 -4.67 19.64
CA PRO A 178 -14.07 -3.58 18.75
C PRO A 178 -14.53 -4.04 17.35
N ILE A 179 -14.36 -5.32 16.97
CA ILE A 179 -14.66 -5.80 15.61
C ILE A 179 -16.17 -5.91 15.44
N ILE A 180 -16.72 -5.09 14.50
CA ILE A 180 -18.16 -5.01 14.21
C ILE A 180 -18.55 -5.57 12.84
N LEU A 181 -17.59 -5.77 11.95
CA LEU A 181 -17.80 -6.20 10.56
C LEU A 181 -16.54 -6.90 10.04
N SER A 182 -16.72 -7.97 9.27
CA SER A 182 -15.60 -8.68 8.65
C SER A 182 -15.84 -8.89 7.16
N GLN A 183 -14.75 -9.01 6.37
CA GLN A 183 -14.81 -9.28 4.95
C GLN A 183 -14.10 -10.58 4.60
N VAL A 184 -14.71 -11.35 3.70
CA VAL A 184 -14.09 -12.47 3.00
C VAL A 184 -13.87 -12.09 1.54
N GLU A 185 -12.79 -12.57 0.95
CA GLU A 185 -12.34 -12.25 -0.41
C GLU A 185 -12.05 -10.75 -0.63
N ASN A 186 -11.69 -10.36 -1.85
CA ASN A 186 -11.57 -8.96 -2.26
C ASN A 186 -11.82 -8.83 -3.77
N GLU A 187 -12.85 -8.03 -4.14
CA GLU A 187 -13.17 -7.66 -5.53
C GLU A 187 -13.28 -8.86 -6.48
N TYR A 188 -13.75 -10.00 -5.98
CA TYR A 188 -13.79 -11.22 -6.77
C TYR A 188 -14.73 -11.13 -7.97
N GLY A 189 -15.82 -10.38 -7.86
CA GLY A 189 -16.79 -10.20 -8.94
C GLY A 189 -16.20 -9.65 -10.25
N TYR A 190 -15.07 -8.95 -10.21
CA TYR A 190 -14.36 -8.52 -11.43
C TYR A 190 -13.77 -9.69 -12.22
N TYR A 191 -13.41 -10.79 -11.54
CA TYR A 191 -12.64 -11.91 -12.09
C TYR A 191 -13.41 -13.21 -12.15
N GLU A 192 -14.59 -13.31 -11.49
CA GLU A 192 -15.39 -14.52 -11.36
C GLU A 192 -15.65 -15.21 -12.69
N LYS A 193 -15.97 -14.44 -13.74
CA LYS A 193 -16.28 -14.96 -15.08
C LYS A 193 -15.11 -15.68 -15.73
N ASP A 194 -13.86 -15.30 -15.40
CA ASP A 194 -12.66 -15.89 -15.96
C ASP A 194 -12.45 -17.33 -15.48
N TYR A 195 -13.10 -17.69 -14.36
CA TYR A 195 -13.10 -19.05 -13.79
C TYR A 195 -14.35 -19.85 -14.16
N GLY A 196 -15.23 -19.31 -15.03
CA GLY A 196 -16.46 -19.97 -15.49
C GLY A 196 -17.41 -20.32 -14.34
N GLU A 197 -18.13 -21.45 -14.44
CA GLU A 197 -19.04 -21.90 -13.38
C GLU A 197 -18.30 -22.23 -12.05
N GLY A 198 -17.02 -22.57 -12.12
CA GLY A 198 -16.18 -22.72 -10.92
C GLY A 198 -16.04 -21.43 -10.12
N GLY A 199 -16.03 -20.26 -10.79
CA GLY A 199 -15.99 -18.97 -10.12
C GLY A 199 -17.20 -18.73 -9.23
N LYS A 200 -18.40 -18.98 -9.74
CA LYS A 200 -19.64 -18.86 -8.95
C LYS A 200 -19.64 -19.82 -7.74
N ARG A 201 -19.25 -21.09 -7.96
CA ARG A 201 -19.18 -22.06 -6.85
C ARG A 201 -18.16 -21.62 -5.79
N TYR A 202 -17.04 -21.07 -6.21
CA TYR A 202 -16.04 -20.53 -5.28
C TYR A 202 -16.56 -19.33 -4.50
N ALA A 203 -17.25 -18.36 -5.13
CA ALA A 203 -17.85 -17.22 -4.44
C ALA A 203 -18.88 -17.67 -3.39
N GLN A 204 -19.76 -18.61 -3.73
CA GLN A 204 -20.72 -19.21 -2.82
C GLN A 204 -20.03 -19.95 -1.66
N TRP A 205 -19.03 -20.75 -1.97
CA TRP A 205 -18.24 -21.46 -0.96
C TRP A 205 -17.53 -20.48 -0.01
N SER A 206 -16.90 -19.42 -0.53
CA SER A 206 -16.20 -18.42 0.28
C SER A 206 -17.11 -17.75 1.30
N ALA A 207 -18.31 -17.35 0.88
CA ALA A 207 -19.31 -16.78 1.77
C ALA A 207 -19.77 -17.79 2.84
N SER A 208 -20.05 -19.04 2.43
CA SER A 208 -20.48 -20.10 3.34
C SER A 208 -19.41 -20.45 4.37
N MET A 209 -18.15 -20.55 3.94
CA MET A 209 -16.98 -20.78 4.79
C MET A 209 -16.83 -19.65 5.81
N ALA A 210 -16.95 -18.39 5.38
CA ALA A 210 -16.88 -17.25 6.27
C ALA A 210 -17.99 -17.27 7.34
N VAL A 211 -19.23 -17.45 6.93
CA VAL A 211 -20.39 -17.51 7.84
C VAL A 211 -20.26 -18.66 8.84
N SER A 212 -19.73 -19.83 8.40
CA SER A 212 -19.52 -20.99 9.28
C SER A 212 -18.53 -20.73 10.42
N GLN A 213 -17.71 -19.66 10.33
CA GLN A 213 -16.80 -19.28 11.41
C GLN A 213 -17.52 -18.77 12.67
N ASN A 214 -18.81 -18.45 12.61
CA ASN A 214 -19.64 -18.04 13.74
C ASN A 214 -18.99 -16.94 14.61
N ILE A 215 -18.63 -15.84 13.99
CA ILE A 215 -17.94 -14.71 14.68
C ILE A 215 -18.90 -13.75 15.39
N GLY A 216 -20.20 -13.89 15.15
CA GLY A 216 -21.25 -13.08 15.77
C GLY A 216 -21.36 -11.64 15.25
N VAL A 217 -20.63 -11.30 14.17
CA VAL A 217 -20.77 -10.04 13.44
C VAL A 217 -21.00 -10.34 11.95
N PRO A 218 -21.59 -9.40 11.19
CA PRO A 218 -21.86 -9.62 9.77
C PRO A 218 -20.57 -9.79 8.94
N TRP A 219 -20.68 -10.54 7.85
CA TRP A 219 -19.68 -10.65 6.81
C TRP A 219 -20.06 -9.83 5.57
N MET A 220 -19.08 -9.32 4.85
CA MET A 220 -19.26 -8.62 3.58
C MET A 220 -18.35 -9.17 2.49
N MET A 221 -18.76 -8.95 1.24
CA MET A 221 -17.95 -9.13 0.02
C MET A 221 -18.04 -7.87 -0.82
N CYS A 222 -16.89 -7.25 -1.10
CA CYS A 222 -16.85 -6.05 -1.94
C CYS A 222 -16.81 -6.41 -3.42
N GLN A 223 -17.45 -5.58 -4.26
CA GLN A 223 -17.53 -5.74 -5.72
C GLN A 223 -17.96 -7.16 -6.13
N GLN A 224 -18.93 -7.72 -5.38
CA GLN A 224 -19.58 -8.99 -5.69
C GLN A 224 -21.07 -8.73 -5.90
N TRP A 225 -21.49 -8.59 -7.15
CA TRP A 225 -22.84 -8.17 -7.50
C TRP A 225 -23.91 -9.22 -7.20
N ASP A 226 -23.52 -10.48 -7.21
CA ASP A 226 -24.33 -11.64 -6.90
C ASP A 226 -23.96 -12.28 -5.56
N ALA A 227 -23.41 -11.48 -4.64
CA ALA A 227 -23.03 -11.95 -3.30
C ALA A 227 -24.19 -12.72 -2.66
N PRO A 228 -23.93 -13.89 -2.03
CA PRO A 228 -24.96 -14.66 -1.33
C PRO A 228 -25.73 -13.83 -0.32
N SER A 229 -27.00 -14.17 -0.08
CA SER A 229 -27.88 -13.44 0.85
C SER A 229 -27.33 -13.38 2.27
N THR A 230 -26.47 -14.32 2.66
CA THR A 230 -25.85 -14.42 3.98
C THR A 230 -24.73 -13.41 4.24
N VAL A 231 -24.25 -12.70 3.22
CA VAL A 231 -23.18 -11.69 3.32
C VAL A 231 -23.63 -10.38 2.68
N ILE A 232 -23.08 -9.25 3.13
CA ILE A 232 -23.42 -7.93 2.62
C ILE A 232 -22.58 -7.64 1.36
N SER A 233 -23.23 -7.32 0.22
CA SER A 233 -22.55 -6.81 -0.97
C SER A 233 -22.18 -5.35 -0.77
N THR A 234 -20.95 -4.95 -1.13
CA THR A 234 -20.42 -3.61 -0.90
C THR A 234 -19.72 -3.04 -2.13
N CYS A 235 -19.47 -1.74 -2.14
CA CYS A 235 -18.90 -1.00 -3.26
C CYS A 235 -17.47 -0.54 -2.97
N ASN A 236 -16.60 -0.61 -3.98
CA ASN A 236 -15.27 0.03 -4.02
C ASN A 236 -15.22 1.03 -5.19
N GLY A 237 -14.53 2.15 -5.04
CA GLY A 237 -14.35 3.09 -6.12
C GLY A 237 -14.13 4.54 -5.66
N PHE A 238 -13.99 5.44 -6.62
CA PHE A 238 -13.96 6.90 -6.37
C PHE A 238 -15.35 7.45 -6.05
N TYR A 239 -16.42 6.76 -6.47
CA TYR A 239 -17.82 7.14 -6.28
C TYR A 239 -18.67 5.89 -6.09
N CYS A 240 -19.45 5.86 -5.02
CA CYS A 240 -20.42 4.79 -4.71
C CYS A 240 -21.82 5.34 -4.36
N ASP A 241 -22.08 6.60 -4.69
CA ASP A 241 -23.41 7.23 -4.44
C ASP A 241 -24.54 6.54 -5.22
N GLN A 242 -24.27 5.96 -6.38
CA GLN A 242 -25.23 5.23 -7.20
C GLN A 242 -25.27 3.71 -6.92
N PHE A 243 -24.42 3.20 -6.03
CA PHE A 243 -24.44 1.80 -5.67
C PHE A 243 -25.74 1.44 -4.96
N THR A 244 -26.28 0.28 -5.31
CA THR A 244 -27.43 -0.34 -4.63
C THR A 244 -27.03 -1.75 -4.22
N PRO A 245 -27.22 -2.16 -2.94
CA PRO A 245 -27.01 -3.54 -2.52
C PRO A 245 -27.83 -4.52 -3.36
N ASN A 246 -27.35 -5.75 -3.51
CA ASN A 246 -27.99 -6.75 -4.37
C ASN A 246 -29.29 -7.34 -3.80
N THR A 247 -29.63 -7.08 -2.53
CA THR A 247 -30.93 -7.38 -1.91
C THR A 247 -31.40 -6.19 -1.08
N PRO A 248 -32.76 -5.99 -0.95
CA PRO A 248 -33.31 -4.77 -0.34
C PRO A 248 -33.16 -4.69 1.18
N ASP A 249 -32.78 -5.77 1.84
CA ASP A 249 -32.56 -5.85 3.29
C ASP A 249 -31.13 -5.43 3.72
N LYS A 250 -30.20 -5.28 2.76
CA LYS A 250 -28.80 -4.95 3.03
C LYS A 250 -28.57 -3.44 3.07
N PRO A 251 -27.71 -2.94 3.99
CA PRO A 251 -27.33 -1.53 4.04
C PRO A 251 -26.36 -1.18 2.91
N LYS A 252 -26.34 0.09 2.55
CA LYS A 252 -25.41 0.64 1.56
C LYS A 252 -24.06 0.93 2.21
N ILE A 253 -23.04 0.15 1.81
CA ILE A 253 -21.68 0.19 2.36
C ILE A 253 -20.67 0.49 1.26
N TRP A 254 -19.76 1.42 1.56
CA TRP A 254 -18.59 1.76 0.73
C TRP A 254 -17.32 1.28 1.40
N THR A 255 -16.80 0.14 0.97
CA THR A 255 -15.64 -0.51 1.59
C THR A 255 -14.31 0.13 1.21
N GLU A 256 -14.22 0.72 0.02
CA GLU A 256 -13.03 1.46 -0.40
C GLU A 256 -13.43 2.74 -1.15
N ASN A 257 -13.29 3.88 -0.48
CA ASN A 257 -13.24 5.18 -1.14
C ASN A 257 -11.78 5.59 -1.29
N TRP A 258 -11.35 5.80 -2.52
CA TRP A 258 -9.95 6.09 -2.83
C TRP A 258 -9.68 7.60 -2.82
N PRO A 259 -9.04 8.16 -1.74
CA PRO A 259 -8.77 9.60 -1.62
C PRO A 259 -7.59 10.08 -2.47
N GLY A 260 -6.92 9.20 -3.14
CA GLY A 260 -5.80 9.37 -4.06
C GLY A 260 -5.56 8.06 -4.80
N TRP A 261 -4.30 7.73 -5.11
CA TRP A 261 -3.92 6.48 -5.78
C TRP A 261 -2.49 6.09 -5.43
N PHE A 262 -2.13 4.83 -5.66
CA PHE A 262 -0.77 4.33 -5.50
C PHE A 262 0.14 4.76 -6.66
N LYS A 263 1.46 4.69 -6.44
CA LYS A 263 2.49 5.05 -7.41
C LYS A 263 3.35 3.86 -7.82
N THR A 264 3.97 3.97 -9.00
CA THR A 264 4.99 3.04 -9.47
C THR A 264 6.33 3.74 -9.64
N PHE A 265 7.44 3.03 -9.50
CA PHE A 265 8.78 3.57 -9.78
C PHE A 265 8.88 4.08 -11.22
N GLY A 266 9.13 5.38 -11.39
CA GLY A 266 9.13 6.10 -12.67
C GLY A 266 7.75 6.60 -13.11
N GLY A 267 6.71 6.35 -12.33
CA GLY A 267 5.37 6.93 -12.50
C GLY A 267 5.27 8.36 -11.98
N ARG A 268 4.27 9.08 -12.46
CA ARG A 268 3.86 10.40 -11.95
C ARG A 268 2.98 10.24 -10.72
N ASP A 269 2.74 11.33 -10.00
CA ASP A 269 1.94 11.35 -8.79
C ASP A 269 0.48 11.70 -9.10
N PRO A 270 -0.48 10.77 -8.96
CA PRO A 270 -1.90 11.09 -9.01
C PRO A 270 -2.30 11.99 -7.84
N HIS A 271 -3.08 13.03 -8.12
CA HIS A 271 -3.58 13.96 -7.08
C HIS A 271 -5.10 14.08 -7.17
N ARG A 272 -5.81 13.71 -6.10
CA ARG A 272 -7.25 13.89 -5.96
C ARG A 272 -7.55 15.04 -5.01
N PRO A 273 -8.14 16.16 -5.49
CA PRO A 273 -8.47 17.30 -4.64
C PRO A 273 -9.40 16.95 -3.48
N ALA A 274 -9.23 17.65 -2.36
CA ALA A 274 -10.03 17.43 -1.16
C ALA A 274 -11.53 17.67 -1.40
N GLU A 275 -11.86 18.64 -2.25
CA GLU A 275 -13.22 19.00 -2.67
C GLU A 275 -13.92 17.83 -3.35
N ASP A 276 -13.24 17.11 -4.25
CA ASP A 276 -13.83 15.97 -4.95
C ASP A 276 -14.01 14.77 -4.01
N VAL A 277 -13.06 14.52 -3.10
CA VAL A 277 -13.23 13.49 -2.06
C VAL A 277 -14.44 13.83 -1.17
N ALA A 278 -14.56 15.09 -0.73
CA ALA A 278 -15.67 15.53 0.09
C ALA A 278 -17.01 15.45 -0.66
N TYR A 279 -17.03 15.83 -1.95
CA TYR A 279 -18.20 15.69 -2.82
C TYR A 279 -18.68 14.23 -2.88
N SER A 280 -17.78 13.29 -3.16
CA SER A 280 -18.15 11.89 -3.28
C SER A 280 -18.71 11.33 -1.98
N VAL A 281 -18.16 11.71 -0.82
CA VAL A 281 -18.60 11.26 0.50
C VAL A 281 -19.95 11.87 0.89
N ALA A 282 -20.11 13.20 0.68
CA ALA A 282 -21.40 13.87 0.95
C ALA A 282 -22.53 13.28 0.10
N ARG A 283 -22.26 13.01 -1.18
CA ARG A 283 -23.19 12.32 -2.09
C ARG A 283 -23.56 10.93 -1.59
N PHE A 284 -22.58 10.16 -1.15
CA PHE A 284 -22.81 8.80 -0.67
C PHE A 284 -23.77 8.76 0.52
N PHE A 285 -23.52 9.60 1.54
CA PHE A 285 -24.42 9.68 2.71
C PHE A 285 -25.77 10.29 2.35
N GLY A 286 -25.80 11.32 1.50
CA GLY A 286 -27.04 11.91 0.99
C GLY A 286 -27.92 10.90 0.27
N LYS A 287 -27.33 9.92 -0.41
CA LYS A 287 -28.01 8.81 -1.14
C LYS A 287 -28.24 7.56 -0.29
N GLY A 288 -28.23 7.67 1.03
CA GLY A 288 -28.58 6.57 1.95
C GLY A 288 -27.42 5.65 2.31
N GLY A 289 -26.20 6.05 2.08
CA GLY A 289 -25.02 5.34 2.59
C GLY A 289 -24.95 5.39 4.11
N SER A 290 -24.46 4.33 4.75
CA SER A 290 -24.41 4.23 6.21
C SER A 290 -23.05 3.78 6.76
N VAL A 291 -22.25 3.08 5.97
CA VAL A 291 -20.88 2.69 6.32
C VAL A 291 -19.97 3.12 5.19
N HIS A 292 -18.98 3.94 5.51
CA HIS A 292 -18.02 4.48 4.56
C HIS A 292 -16.61 4.28 5.10
N ASN A 293 -15.69 3.85 4.25
CA ASN A 293 -14.27 3.66 4.59
C ASN A 293 -13.36 4.37 3.59
N TYR A 294 -12.45 5.21 4.08
CA TYR A 294 -11.39 5.77 3.26
C TYR A 294 -10.29 4.73 3.06
N TYR A 295 -10.09 4.30 1.88
CA TYR A 295 -9.00 3.43 1.47
C TYR A 295 -8.01 4.20 0.60
N MET A 296 -6.91 4.71 1.10
CA MET A 296 -6.35 4.66 2.46
C MET A 296 -6.68 5.94 3.22
N TYR A 297 -6.77 5.86 4.55
CA TYR A 297 -6.70 7.03 5.42
C TYR A 297 -5.26 7.32 5.87
N HIS A 298 -4.46 6.27 6.05
CA HIS A 298 -3.00 6.28 6.15
C HIS A 298 -2.45 5.12 5.32
N GLY A 299 -1.81 5.42 4.20
CA GLY A 299 -1.26 4.39 3.33
C GLY A 299 0.01 3.75 3.88
N GLY A 300 0.90 4.55 4.45
CA GLY A 300 2.14 4.08 5.07
C GLY A 300 3.22 3.64 4.10
N THR A 301 4.05 2.70 4.52
CA THR A 301 5.26 2.26 3.85
C THR A 301 5.26 0.76 3.59
N ASN A 302 5.53 0.36 2.37
CA ASN A 302 5.80 -1.04 1.99
C ASN A 302 7.25 -1.40 2.40
N PHE A 303 7.48 -1.60 3.70
CA PHE A 303 8.80 -1.95 4.20
C PHE A 303 9.33 -3.26 3.62
N GLY A 304 10.65 -3.31 3.41
CA GLY A 304 11.30 -4.49 2.88
C GLY A 304 10.89 -4.79 1.43
N ARG A 305 10.47 -6.01 1.18
CA ARG A 305 10.03 -6.52 -0.12
C ARG A 305 8.51 -6.66 -0.24
N THR A 306 7.74 -5.94 0.59
CA THR A 306 6.29 -6.11 0.70
C THR A 306 5.47 -5.38 -0.36
N SER A 307 6.05 -4.44 -1.13
CA SER A 307 5.34 -3.83 -2.27
C SER A 307 5.04 -4.86 -3.35
N GLY A 308 3.81 -4.85 -3.82
CA GLY A 308 3.36 -5.67 -4.94
C GLY A 308 3.71 -5.05 -6.31
N GLY A 309 3.02 -5.49 -7.29
CA GLY A 309 3.23 -4.81 -8.51
C GLY A 309 3.09 -5.59 -9.81
N PRO A 310 4.11 -5.57 -10.64
CA PRO A 310 5.48 -5.03 -10.39
C PRO A 310 5.56 -3.51 -10.35
N PHE A 311 6.68 -3.00 -9.83
CA PHE A 311 7.07 -1.60 -9.80
C PHE A 311 6.33 -0.68 -8.83
N ILE A 312 5.46 -1.15 -7.96
CA ILE A 312 4.85 -0.29 -6.94
C ILE A 312 5.93 0.23 -6.00
N THR A 313 5.87 1.53 -5.68
CA THR A 313 6.87 2.20 -4.85
C THR A 313 6.86 1.66 -3.42
N THR A 314 7.98 1.86 -2.71
CA THR A 314 8.08 1.59 -1.28
C THR A 314 7.14 2.48 -0.48
N SER A 315 6.96 3.74 -0.88
CA SER A 315 5.89 4.59 -0.35
C SER A 315 4.52 4.09 -0.83
N TYR A 316 3.63 3.84 0.12
CA TYR A 316 2.21 3.63 -0.14
C TYR A 316 1.38 4.81 0.39
N ASP A 317 1.93 6.00 0.30
CA ASP A 317 1.32 7.24 0.79
C ASP A 317 -0.13 7.42 0.33
N TYR A 318 -0.47 6.96 -0.89
CA TYR A 318 -1.81 6.95 -1.49
C TYR A 318 -2.46 8.34 -1.56
N GLU A 319 -1.70 9.37 -1.27
CA GLU A 319 -2.18 10.74 -1.06
C GLU A 319 -3.29 10.83 0.01
N ALA A 320 -3.18 9.95 0.99
CA ALA A 320 -4.14 9.76 2.08
C ALA A 320 -4.24 10.98 2.99
N PRO A 321 -5.35 11.13 3.75
CA PRO A 321 -5.53 12.21 4.73
C PRO A 321 -4.45 12.27 5.82
N ILE A 322 -3.87 11.13 6.20
CA ILE A 322 -2.63 11.06 6.99
C ILE A 322 -1.51 10.61 6.05
N ASP A 323 -0.43 11.38 5.97
CA ASP A 323 0.69 11.09 5.08
C ASP A 323 1.51 9.86 5.52
N GLU A 324 2.44 9.39 4.67
CA GLU A 324 3.29 8.24 4.94
C GLU A 324 4.00 8.32 6.30
N TYR A 325 4.32 9.53 6.77
CA TYR A 325 5.07 9.80 8.00
C TYR A 325 4.19 9.92 9.25
N GLY A 326 2.87 9.79 9.09
CA GLY A 326 1.89 9.87 10.19
C GLY A 326 1.37 11.27 10.50
N LEU A 327 1.60 12.25 9.62
CA LEU A 327 1.18 13.63 9.82
C LEU A 327 -0.10 13.95 9.04
N PRO A 328 -1.03 14.77 9.57
CA PRO A 328 -2.21 15.22 8.83
C PRO A 328 -1.84 15.95 7.54
N ARG A 329 -2.42 15.55 6.42
CA ARG A 329 -2.26 16.19 5.11
C ARG A 329 -3.31 17.30 4.95
N LEU A 330 -2.94 18.52 5.19
CA LEU A 330 -3.84 19.67 4.97
C LEU A 330 -3.76 20.20 3.52
N PRO A 331 -4.88 20.66 2.92
CA PRO A 331 -6.19 20.83 3.55
C PRO A 331 -7.04 19.55 3.65
N LYS A 332 -6.66 18.44 2.99
CA LYS A 332 -7.50 17.24 2.84
C LYS A 332 -8.01 16.71 4.18
N TRP A 333 -7.14 16.43 5.15
CA TRP A 333 -7.55 15.94 6.47
C TRP A 333 -8.50 16.90 7.19
N GLY A 334 -8.21 18.21 7.17
CA GLY A 334 -9.04 19.21 7.84
C GLY A 334 -10.40 19.40 7.19
N HIS A 335 -10.44 19.45 5.85
CA HIS A 335 -11.69 19.58 5.10
C HIS A 335 -12.62 18.36 5.29
N LEU A 336 -12.06 17.16 5.30
CA LEU A 336 -12.81 15.93 5.58
C LEU A 336 -13.30 15.87 7.03
N LYS A 337 -12.51 16.34 8.00
CA LYS A 337 -12.96 16.47 9.39
C LYS A 337 -14.20 17.35 9.52
N ASP A 338 -14.22 18.51 8.85
CA ASP A 338 -15.38 19.42 8.84
C ASP A 338 -16.59 18.77 8.15
N LEU A 339 -16.37 18.04 7.05
CA LEU A 339 -17.40 17.23 6.40
C LEU A 339 -18.01 16.19 7.35
N HIS A 340 -17.18 15.42 8.06
CA HIS A 340 -17.66 14.40 8.99
C HIS A 340 -18.52 14.99 10.09
N LYS A 341 -18.10 16.14 10.64
CA LYS A 341 -18.89 16.89 11.61
C LYS A 341 -20.26 17.29 11.05
N ALA A 342 -20.30 17.81 9.84
CA ALA A 342 -21.55 18.20 9.17
C ALA A 342 -22.50 17.02 8.92
N ILE A 343 -21.96 15.86 8.48
CA ILE A 343 -22.73 14.63 8.27
C ILE A 343 -23.32 14.13 9.60
N MET A 344 -22.52 14.10 10.67
CA MET A 344 -22.94 13.58 11.98
C MET A 344 -24.03 14.44 12.64
N LEU A 345 -24.14 15.75 12.31
CA LEU A 345 -25.29 16.59 12.71
C LEU A 345 -26.63 16.04 12.16
N SER A 346 -26.59 15.32 11.05
CA SER A 346 -27.75 14.73 10.39
C SER A 346 -27.93 13.23 10.69
N GLU A 347 -27.08 12.60 11.52
CA GLU A 347 -27.05 11.15 11.72
C GLU A 347 -28.42 10.54 12.00
N ASN A 348 -29.13 11.08 12.99
CA ASN A 348 -30.44 10.52 13.38
C ASN A 348 -31.44 10.52 12.22
N LEU A 349 -31.43 11.53 11.37
CA LEU A 349 -32.31 11.62 10.21
C LEU A 349 -31.87 10.69 9.08
N LEU A 350 -30.57 10.59 8.83
CA LEU A 350 -30.01 9.70 7.80
C LEU A 350 -30.33 8.21 8.05
N ILE A 351 -30.31 7.76 9.32
CA ILE A 351 -30.53 6.36 9.68
C ILE A 351 -31.98 6.00 9.99
N SER A 352 -32.89 7.00 10.21
CA SER A 352 -34.26 6.73 10.61
C SER A 352 -35.31 7.53 9.84
N GLY A 353 -34.94 8.63 9.18
CA GLY A 353 -35.86 9.50 8.45
C GLY A 353 -36.35 8.90 7.13
N GLU A 354 -37.50 9.36 6.65
CA GLU A 354 -37.99 9.07 5.29
C GLU A 354 -37.12 9.86 4.28
N HIS A 355 -36.53 9.18 3.32
CA HIS A 355 -35.72 9.79 2.26
C HIS A 355 -36.54 10.13 1.03
N LYS A 356 -36.39 11.35 0.54
CA LYS A 356 -36.94 11.82 -0.76
C LYS A 356 -35.87 12.51 -1.56
N ASN A 357 -35.68 12.11 -2.80
CA ASN A 357 -34.89 12.83 -3.78
C ASN A 357 -35.81 13.81 -4.55
N ILE A 358 -35.42 15.08 -4.62
CA ILE A 358 -36.16 16.16 -5.27
C ILE A 358 -35.29 16.77 -6.36
N THR A 359 -35.76 16.80 -7.59
CA THR A 359 -35.12 17.52 -8.69
C THR A 359 -35.33 19.03 -8.51
N LEU A 360 -34.28 19.81 -8.46
CA LEU A 360 -34.28 21.27 -8.32
C LEU A 360 -34.02 22.00 -9.66
N GLY A 361 -33.74 21.25 -10.72
CA GLY A 361 -33.40 21.75 -12.04
C GLY A 361 -32.45 20.82 -12.78
N HIS A 362 -31.95 21.25 -13.94
CA HIS A 362 -30.97 20.48 -14.71
C HIS A 362 -29.66 20.33 -13.92
N SER A 363 -29.24 19.11 -13.68
CA SER A 363 -28.07 18.75 -12.86
C SER A 363 -28.13 19.25 -11.41
N LEU A 364 -29.32 19.45 -10.86
CA LEU A 364 -29.55 19.93 -9.51
C LEU A 364 -30.56 19.05 -8.80
N GLU A 365 -30.20 18.58 -7.60
CA GLU A 365 -31.07 17.76 -6.79
C GLU A 365 -30.91 18.02 -5.29
N ALA A 366 -31.93 17.69 -4.52
CA ALA A 366 -31.90 17.66 -3.07
C ALA A 366 -32.27 16.25 -2.57
N ASP A 367 -31.42 15.67 -1.74
CA ASP A 367 -31.75 14.50 -0.97
C ASP A 367 -32.22 14.94 0.42
N VAL A 368 -33.48 14.71 0.74
CA VAL A 368 -34.16 15.23 1.94
C VAL A 368 -34.56 14.07 2.83
N TYR A 369 -34.20 14.14 4.09
CA TYR A 369 -34.58 13.18 5.14
C TYR A 369 -35.49 13.86 6.14
N THR A 370 -36.68 13.28 6.40
CA THR A 370 -37.67 13.86 7.30
C THR A 370 -38.17 12.79 8.28
N ASN A 371 -38.25 13.14 9.55
CA ASN A 371 -38.91 12.25 10.55
C ASN A 371 -40.40 12.56 10.72
N SER A 372 -41.09 11.77 11.55
CA SER A 372 -42.53 11.92 11.82
C SER A 372 -42.89 13.26 12.49
N SER A 373 -41.96 13.93 13.15
CA SER A 373 -42.19 15.28 13.75
C SER A 373 -41.99 16.42 12.77
N GLY A 374 -41.59 16.14 11.52
CA GLY A 374 -41.35 17.16 10.51
C GLY A 374 -39.91 17.76 10.55
N THR A 375 -39.06 17.31 11.47
CA THR A 375 -37.63 17.67 11.46
C THR A 375 -36.98 17.08 10.24
N CYS A 376 -36.13 17.86 9.54
CA CYS A 376 -35.49 17.39 8.32
C CYS A 376 -34.03 17.82 8.18
N ALA A 377 -33.29 17.07 7.38
CA ALA A 377 -31.97 17.40 6.85
C ALA A 377 -31.98 17.30 5.33
N ALA A 378 -31.18 18.12 4.67
CA ALA A 378 -31.07 18.13 3.21
C ALA A 378 -29.64 18.20 2.73
N PHE A 379 -29.38 17.52 1.61
CA PHE A 379 -28.13 17.55 0.86
C PHE A 379 -28.44 18.13 -0.52
N LEU A 380 -28.03 19.37 -0.77
CA LEU A 380 -28.27 20.05 -2.05
C LEU A 380 -27.07 19.84 -2.95
N SER A 381 -27.26 19.17 -4.07
CA SER A 381 -26.18 18.78 -4.99
C SER A 381 -26.23 19.55 -6.31
N ASN A 382 -25.11 20.12 -6.72
CA ASN A 382 -24.86 20.59 -8.08
C ASN A 382 -23.96 19.54 -8.79
N LEU A 383 -24.56 18.82 -9.75
CA LEU A 383 -23.90 17.76 -10.53
C LEU A 383 -23.24 18.31 -11.80
N ASP A 384 -23.41 19.60 -12.11
CA ASP A 384 -22.76 20.27 -13.23
C ASP A 384 -21.29 20.47 -12.89
N ASP A 385 -20.39 20.01 -13.75
CA ASP A 385 -18.95 20.14 -13.57
C ASP A 385 -18.34 21.41 -14.15
N LYS A 386 -19.18 22.32 -14.66
CA LYS A 386 -18.74 23.56 -15.33
C LYS A 386 -19.25 24.84 -14.69
N SER A 387 -20.49 24.81 -14.20
CA SER A 387 -21.20 26.03 -13.84
C SER A 387 -21.73 26.00 -12.41
N ASP A 388 -21.43 27.06 -11.67
CA ASP A 388 -22.10 27.35 -10.40
C ASP A 388 -23.58 27.58 -10.65
N LYS A 389 -24.43 27.22 -9.72
CA LYS A 389 -25.89 27.39 -9.79
C LYS A 389 -26.41 28.04 -8.53
N THR A 390 -27.48 28.80 -8.71
CA THR A 390 -28.30 29.31 -7.59
C THR A 390 -29.64 28.59 -7.62
N VAL A 391 -30.05 27.98 -6.51
CA VAL A 391 -31.28 27.21 -6.40
C VAL A 391 -32.18 27.76 -5.30
N MET A 392 -33.49 27.66 -5.53
CA MET A 392 -34.50 27.90 -4.49
C MET A 392 -34.87 26.55 -3.83
N PHE A 393 -34.64 26.46 -2.54
CA PHE A 393 -35.09 25.31 -1.73
C PHE A 393 -35.83 25.85 -0.49
N ARG A 394 -37.12 25.48 -0.33
CA ARG A 394 -37.96 25.89 0.80
C ARG A 394 -37.96 27.44 1.02
N ASN A 395 -38.15 28.20 -0.06
CA ASN A 395 -38.16 29.67 -0.08
C ASN A 395 -36.84 30.35 0.32
N THR A 396 -35.73 29.60 0.36
CA THR A 396 -34.38 30.15 0.60
C THR A 396 -33.52 29.92 -0.63
N SER A 397 -32.72 30.92 -1.01
CA SER A 397 -31.80 30.84 -2.13
C SER A 397 -30.43 30.34 -1.65
N TYR A 398 -29.86 29.35 -2.36
CA TYR A 398 -28.54 28.77 -2.08
C TYR A 398 -27.65 28.84 -3.32
N HIS A 399 -26.43 29.31 -3.12
CA HIS A 399 -25.40 29.28 -4.15
C HIS A 399 -24.60 27.96 -4.04
N LEU A 400 -24.70 27.13 -5.06
CA LEU A 400 -24.04 25.85 -5.17
C LEU A 400 -22.90 25.92 -6.21
N PRO A 401 -21.63 25.95 -5.80
CA PRO A 401 -20.51 25.82 -6.74
C PRO A 401 -20.68 24.58 -7.63
N ALA A 402 -20.06 24.61 -8.82
CA ALA A 402 -20.01 23.45 -9.69
C ALA A 402 -19.42 22.24 -8.96
N TRP A 403 -19.96 21.04 -9.22
CA TRP A 403 -19.48 19.79 -8.61
C TRP A 403 -19.40 19.86 -7.08
N SER A 404 -20.50 20.27 -6.44
CA SER A 404 -20.53 20.43 -4.98
C SER A 404 -21.83 19.96 -4.33
N VAL A 405 -21.75 19.75 -3.03
CA VAL A 405 -22.88 19.42 -2.15
C VAL A 405 -22.88 20.38 -0.96
N SER A 406 -24.01 21.01 -0.70
CA SER A 406 -24.30 21.75 0.53
C SER A 406 -25.08 20.89 1.51
N ILE A 407 -24.63 20.83 2.78
CA ILE A 407 -25.28 20.07 3.86
C ILE A 407 -26.08 21.03 4.76
N LEU A 408 -27.36 20.76 4.91
CA LEU A 408 -28.33 21.53 5.70
C LEU A 408 -28.95 20.58 6.76
N PRO A 409 -28.41 20.49 7.99
CA PRO A 409 -28.92 19.56 9.02
C PRO A 409 -30.36 19.86 9.52
N ASP A 410 -30.84 21.05 9.23
CA ASP A 410 -32.16 21.57 9.61
C ASP A 410 -33.02 21.97 8.38
N CYS A 411 -32.62 21.57 7.17
CA CYS A 411 -33.22 21.97 5.91
C CYS A 411 -33.21 23.50 5.65
N LYS A 412 -32.42 24.28 6.37
CA LYS A 412 -32.36 25.75 6.25
C LYS A 412 -30.96 26.32 6.26
N ASN A 413 -30.14 25.93 7.25
CA ASN A 413 -28.84 26.53 7.41
C ASN A 413 -27.76 25.64 6.77
N GLU A 414 -27.02 26.19 5.77
CA GLU A 414 -25.85 25.54 5.21
C GLU A 414 -24.72 25.55 6.26
N VAL A 415 -24.30 24.37 6.72
CA VAL A 415 -23.19 24.22 7.68
C VAL A 415 -21.89 23.81 7.00
N PHE A 416 -21.96 23.28 5.78
CA PHE A 416 -20.81 22.83 5.01
C PHE A 416 -21.15 22.78 3.51
N ASN A 417 -20.16 23.15 2.68
CA ASN A 417 -20.20 22.89 1.24
C ASN A 417 -18.87 22.27 0.80
N THR A 418 -18.94 21.20 0.03
CA THR A 418 -17.78 20.39 -0.35
C THR A 418 -16.73 21.12 -1.20
N ALA A 419 -17.11 22.17 -1.93
CA ALA A 419 -16.18 22.97 -2.73
C ALA A 419 -15.62 24.20 -1.96
N LYS A 420 -16.17 24.51 -0.78
CA LYS A 420 -15.75 25.66 0.03
C LYS A 420 -14.74 25.21 1.09
N VAL A 421 -13.47 25.06 0.71
CA VAL A 421 -12.40 24.64 1.62
C VAL A 421 -12.05 25.75 2.59
N THR A 422 -12.36 25.54 3.87
CA THR A 422 -12.06 26.47 4.97
C THR A 422 -10.83 26.06 5.79
N SER A 423 -10.43 24.79 5.64
CA SER A 423 -9.25 24.27 6.30
C SER A 423 -7.97 24.93 5.78
N LYS A 424 -7.10 25.34 6.69
CA LYS A 424 -5.79 25.92 6.33
C LYS A 424 -4.97 24.88 5.55
N SER A 425 -4.24 25.34 4.54
CA SER A 425 -3.22 24.52 3.90
C SER A 425 -1.96 24.41 4.77
N SER A 426 -1.16 23.39 4.53
CA SER A 426 0.15 23.27 5.15
C SER A 426 1.24 23.12 4.09
N LYS A 427 2.38 23.74 4.36
CA LYS A 427 3.61 23.51 3.61
C LYS A 427 4.38 22.37 4.26
N VAL A 428 4.71 21.38 3.47
CA VAL A 428 5.54 20.24 3.89
C VAL A 428 6.94 20.43 3.31
N GLU A 429 7.94 20.35 4.15
CA GLU A 429 9.35 20.47 3.77
C GLU A 429 10.16 19.28 4.29
N MET A 430 11.06 18.77 3.46
CA MET A 430 12.06 17.78 3.86
C MET A 430 13.37 18.50 4.10
N LEU A 431 13.67 18.78 5.37
CA LEU A 431 14.86 19.50 5.80
C LEU A 431 16.06 18.55 5.85
N PRO A 432 17.04 18.67 4.93
CA PRO A 432 18.15 17.74 4.86
C PRO A 432 19.14 17.95 6.02
N GLU A 433 19.59 16.84 6.57
CA GLU A 433 20.67 16.78 7.56
C GLU A 433 21.72 15.78 7.05
N ASP A 434 22.97 16.20 7.00
CA ASP A 434 24.07 15.30 6.61
C ASP A 434 24.19 14.16 7.63
N LEU A 435 24.58 12.97 7.15
CA LEU A 435 24.89 11.87 8.04
C LEU A 435 26.00 12.30 9.00
N LYS A 436 25.81 12.05 10.29
CA LYS A 436 26.77 12.34 11.34
C LYS A 436 27.12 11.08 12.11
N SER A 437 28.32 11.04 12.62
CA SER A 437 28.78 10.04 13.57
C SER A 437 29.73 10.70 14.56
N SER A 438 29.47 10.55 15.85
CA SER A 438 30.32 11.05 16.92
C SER A 438 31.75 10.47 16.87
N SER A 439 31.92 9.31 16.26
CA SER A 439 33.23 8.66 16.00
C SER A 439 33.84 9.00 14.65
N GLY A 440 33.23 9.93 13.89
CA GLY A 440 33.59 10.24 12.50
C GLY A 440 33.00 9.22 11.50
N LEU A 441 32.54 9.72 10.35
CA LEU A 441 31.93 8.86 9.31
C LEU A 441 33.03 8.01 8.63
N LYS A 442 32.93 6.71 8.81
CA LYS A 442 33.75 5.71 8.13
C LYS A 442 32.81 4.72 7.42
N TRP A 443 33.03 4.60 6.12
CA TRP A 443 32.28 3.65 5.31
C TRP A 443 33.03 2.32 5.29
N GLU A 444 32.27 1.25 5.45
CA GLU A 444 32.70 -0.11 5.16
C GLU A 444 32.09 -0.51 3.83
N VAL A 445 32.91 -0.98 2.89
CA VAL A 445 32.52 -1.27 1.52
C VAL A 445 32.87 -2.71 1.16
N PHE A 446 31.90 -3.41 0.60
CA PHE A 446 32.09 -4.73 0.00
C PHE A 446 31.45 -4.74 -1.38
N SER A 447 32.22 -5.05 -2.42
CA SER A 447 31.72 -5.13 -3.81
C SER A 447 31.69 -6.59 -4.24
N GLU A 448 30.50 -7.01 -4.68
CA GLU A 448 30.32 -8.36 -5.22
C GLU A 448 30.89 -8.49 -6.63
N LYS A 449 31.37 -9.67 -6.95
CA LYS A 449 31.78 -9.99 -8.33
C LYS A 449 30.54 -10.34 -9.14
N PRO A 450 30.38 -9.79 -10.37
CA PRO A 450 29.28 -10.17 -11.24
C PRO A 450 29.28 -11.68 -11.56
N GLY A 451 28.08 -12.27 -11.68
CA GLY A 451 27.86 -13.66 -12.03
C GLY A 451 27.83 -14.60 -10.84
N ILE A 452 28.10 -15.87 -11.10
CA ILE A 452 28.05 -16.92 -10.07
C ILE A 452 29.10 -16.66 -8.98
N TRP A 453 28.66 -16.58 -7.75
CA TRP A 453 29.50 -16.57 -6.55
C TRP A 453 29.42 -17.95 -5.87
N GLY A 454 30.55 -18.47 -5.45
CA GLY A 454 30.66 -19.87 -5.00
C GLY A 454 30.37 -20.84 -6.14
N GLU A 455 29.58 -21.85 -5.85
CA GLU A 455 29.09 -22.82 -6.85
C GLU A 455 27.71 -22.41 -7.40
N ALA A 456 27.43 -22.81 -8.64
CA ALA A 456 26.09 -22.67 -9.21
C ALA A 456 25.09 -23.54 -8.46
N ASP A 457 23.88 -23.03 -8.22
CA ASP A 457 22.83 -23.83 -7.56
C ASP A 457 22.34 -24.94 -8.49
N PHE A 458 22.32 -24.68 -9.80
CA PHE A 458 22.02 -25.68 -10.83
C PHE A 458 22.45 -25.20 -12.22
N VAL A 459 22.41 -26.13 -13.19
CA VAL A 459 22.74 -25.88 -14.60
C VAL A 459 21.63 -26.46 -15.47
N LYS A 460 21.22 -25.70 -16.51
CA LYS A 460 20.26 -26.15 -17.53
C LYS A 460 20.64 -25.67 -18.92
N ASN A 461 20.14 -26.37 -19.96
CA ASN A 461 20.31 -25.98 -21.36
C ASN A 461 19.10 -25.18 -21.88
N GLU A 462 18.52 -24.38 -21.03
CA GLU A 462 17.34 -23.53 -21.30
C GLU A 462 17.34 -22.32 -20.38
N LEU A 463 16.59 -21.26 -20.75
CA LEU A 463 16.29 -20.15 -19.87
C LEU A 463 15.13 -20.53 -18.94
N VAL A 464 15.32 -20.34 -17.63
CA VAL A 464 14.30 -20.66 -16.61
C VAL A 464 13.48 -19.40 -16.25
N ASP A 465 12.24 -19.63 -15.85
CA ASP A 465 11.41 -18.53 -15.28
C ASP A 465 11.97 -18.09 -13.93
N HIS A 466 12.06 -16.80 -13.73
CA HIS A 466 12.67 -16.20 -12.54
C HIS A 466 11.85 -16.51 -11.28
N ILE A 467 10.54 -16.27 -11.32
CA ILE A 467 9.66 -16.40 -10.13
C ILE A 467 9.55 -17.87 -9.74
N ASN A 468 9.34 -18.76 -10.71
CA ASN A 468 9.29 -20.19 -10.45
C ASN A 468 10.60 -20.77 -9.89
N THR A 469 11.73 -20.13 -10.21
CA THR A 469 13.04 -20.52 -9.72
C THR A 469 13.31 -20.02 -8.32
N THR A 470 13.14 -18.73 -8.07
CA THR A 470 13.42 -18.09 -6.78
C THR A 470 12.32 -18.34 -5.75
N LYS A 471 11.07 -18.59 -6.20
CA LYS A 471 9.88 -18.70 -5.34
C LYS A 471 9.75 -17.49 -4.40
N ASP A 472 10.15 -16.32 -4.89
CA ASP A 472 10.18 -15.04 -4.15
C ASP A 472 11.04 -15.04 -2.86
N THR A 473 11.97 -15.96 -2.73
CA THR A 473 12.92 -15.97 -1.60
C THR A 473 13.95 -14.83 -1.71
N THR A 474 14.16 -14.32 -2.93
CA THR A 474 15.06 -13.22 -3.26
C THR A 474 14.54 -12.48 -4.49
N ASP A 475 14.90 -11.18 -4.64
CA ASP A 475 14.63 -10.42 -5.87
C ASP A 475 15.58 -10.78 -7.02
N TYR A 476 16.64 -11.56 -6.79
CA TYR A 476 17.79 -11.69 -7.67
C TYR A 476 17.95 -13.11 -8.22
N LEU A 477 18.16 -13.23 -9.55
CA LEU A 477 18.53 -14.49 -10.20
C LEU A 477 19.63 -14.25 -11.24
N TRP A 478 20.77 -14.87 -11.04
CA TRP A 478 21.86 -14.88 -12.00
C TRP A 478 21.64 -15.96 -13.07
N TYR A 479 21.83 -15.54 -14.33
CA TYR A 479 21.96 -16.37 -15.52
C TYR A 479 23.37 -16.15 -16.04
N THR A 480 24.21 -17.17 -16.01
CA THR A 480 25.61 -17.08 -16.47
C THR A 480 25.91 -18.12 -17.53
N THR A 481 26.49 -17.71 -18.62
CA THR A 481 27.00 -18.58 -19.68
C THR A 481 28.35 -18.07 -20.18
N SER A 482 29.07 -18.94 -20.89
CA SER A 482 30.30 -18.55 -21.59
C SER A 482 30.24 -18.94 -23.05
N ILE A 483 30.85 -18.15 -23.90
CA ILE A 483 30.99 -18.40 -25.34
C ILE A 483 32.47 -18.35 -25.71
N ASN A 484 32.89 -19.26 -26.61
CA ASN A 484 34.21 -19.20 -27.19
C ASN A 484 34.14 -18.49 -28.55
N VAL A 485 34.89 -17.41 -28.70
CA VAL A 485 34.96 -16.59 -29.91
C VAL A 485 36.21 -16.95 -30.70
N SER A 486 36.02 -17.39 -31.94
CA SER A 486 37.13 -17.69 -32.86
C SER A 486 37.98 -16.43 -33.10
N GLY A 487 39.30 -16.57 -33.07
CA GLY A 487 40.20 -15.48 -33.44
C GLY A 487 40.05 -15.02 -34.91
N LYS A 488 39.28 -15.74 -35.72
CA LYS A 488 38.99 -15.43 -37.13
C LYS A 488 37.70 -14.60 -37.33
N GLU A 489 37.02 -14.22 -36.25
CA GLU A 489 35.82 -13.38 -36.36
C GLU A 489 36.17 -11.98 -36.89
N GLU A 490 35.47 -11.51 -37.94
CA GLU A 490 35.75 -10.24 -38.60
C GLU A 490 35.62 -9.02 -37.68
N PHE A 491 34.70 -9.06 -36.73
CA PHE A 491 34.48 -7.95 -35.78
C PHE A 491 35.68 -7.69 -34.88
N LEU A 492 36.57 -8.66 -34.71
CA LEU A 492 37.80 -8.48 -33.93
C LEU A 492 38.78 -7.51 -34.58
N ASN A 493 38.76 -7.42 -35.92
CA ASN A 493 39.71 -6.66 -36.73
C ASN A 493 39.06 -5.46 -37.49
N LYS A 494 37.75 -5.47 -37.73
CA LYS A 494 37.06 -4.48 -38.58
C LYS A 494 36.30 -3.39 -37.81
N GLY A 495 36.37 -3.39 -36.45
CA GLY A 495 35.74 -2.37 -35.62
C GLY A 495 34.19 -2.46 -35.49
N ASN A 496 33.51 -3.36 -36.21
CA ASN A 496 32.08 -3.58 -36.09
C ASN A 496 31.78 -4.45 -34.86
N ARG A 497 31.23 -3.85 -33.80
CA ARG A 497 30.90 -4.59 -32.57
C ARG A 497 29.69 -5.48 -32.77
N PRO A 498 29.72 -6.75 -32.32
CA PRO A 498 28.55 -7.59 -32.20
C PRO A 498 27.46 -6.95 -31.36
N VAL A 499 26.21 -7.34 -31.56
CA VAL A 499 25.07 -6.79 -30.88
C VAL A 499 24.34 -7.90 -30.10
N LEU A 500 24.26 -7.71 -28.80
CA LEU A 500 23.49 -8.55 -27.90
C LEU A 500 22.01 -8.16 -27.94
N PHE A 501 21.15 -9.15 -28.14
CA PHE A 501 19.70 -9.04 -28.09
C PHE A 501 19.17 -9.91 -26.95
N ILE A 502 18.35 -9.33 -26.09
CA ILE A 502 17.69 -10.03 -24.99
C ILE A 502 16.21 -9.65 -24.99
N GLU A 503 15.36 -10.65 -24.80
CA GLU A 503 13.93 -10.45 -24.50
C GLU A 503 13.65 -11.00 -23.12
N SER A 504 12.78 -10.29 -22.38
CA SER A 504 12.41 -10.61 -21.00
C SER A 504 10.93 -10.35 -20.75
N LYS A 505 10.29 -11.24 -19.95
CA LYS A 505 8.96 -10.99 -19.37
C LYS A 505 8.98 -9.88 -18.30
N GLY A 506 10.12 -9.44 -17.85
CA GLY A 506 10.31 -8.43 -16.80
C GLY A 506 11.22 -8.96 -15.67
N HIS A 507 11.50 -8.19 -14.60
CA HIS A 507 11.11 -6.78 -14.45
C HIS A 507 12.28 -5.86 -14.81
N THR A 508 13.49 -6.19 -14.35
CA THR A 508 14.73 -5.44 -14.58
C THR A 508 15.88 -6.41 -14.83
N LEU A 509 16.86 -5.98 -15.61
CA LEU A 509 18.04 -6.78 -15.96
C LEU A 509 19.29 -5.93 -15.92
N HIS A 510 20.34 -6.39 -15.24
CA HIS A 510 21.69 -5.90 -15.37
C HIS A 510 22.54 -6.85 -16.22
N VAL A 511 23.29 -6.30 -17.13
CA VAL A 511 24.10 -7.06 -18.09
C VAL A 511 25.59 -6.80 -17.85
N PHE A 512 26.35 -7.88 -17.74
CA PHE A 512 27.81 -7.86 -17.60
C PHE A 512 28.43 -8.75 -18.68
N ILE A 513 29.48 -8.24 -19.34
CA ILE A 513 30.29 -9.00 -20.28
C ILE A 513 31.72 -9.01 -19.77
N ASN A 514 32.29 -10.20 -19.58
CA ASN A 514 33.64 -10.38 -18.99
C ASN A 514 33.79 -9.63 -17.65
N LYS A 515 32.72 -9.65 -16.81
CA LYS A 515 32.60 -8.96 -15.52
C LYS A 515 32.47 -7.43 -15.63
N GLU A 516 32.49 -6.85 -16.83
CA GLU A 516 32.30 -5.42 -17.06
C GLU A 516 30.80 -5.10 -17.17
N TYR A 517 30.34 -4.09 -16.41
CA TYR A 517 28.94 -3.64 -16.44
C TYR A 517 28.60 -2.94 -17.76
N LEU A 518 27.70 -3.53 -18.54
CA LEU A 518 27.28 -3.03 -19.83
C LEU A 518 26.07 -2.07 -19.73
N GLY A 519 25.18 -2.29 -18.73
CA GLY A 519 24.00 -1.48 -18.52
C GLY A 519 22.79 -2.24 -18.00
N THR A 520 21.67 -1.51 -17.96
CA THR A 520 20.36 -2.01 -17.44
C THR A 520 19.31 -1.94 -18.52
N ALA A 521 18.42 -2.94 -18.56
CA ALA A 521 17.13 -2.87 -19.23
C ALA A 521 16.00 -3.09 -18.21
N THR A 522 14.87 -2.42 -18.42
CA THR A 522 13.75 -2.48 -17.46
C THR A 522 12.42 -2.21 -18.14
N GLY A 523 11.38 -2.88 -17.70
CA GLY A 523 10.00 -2.51 -17.94
C GLY A 523 9.55 -1.30 -17.11
N ASN A 524 8.25 -1.13 -17.03
CA ASN A 524 7.61 -0.10 -16.20
C ASN A 524 6.23 -0.60 -15.71
N GLY A 525 5.54 0.20 -14.90
CA GLY A 525 4.25 -0.19 -14.31
C GLY A 525 3.12 -0.45 -15.32
N THR A 526 3.25 0.03 -16.57
CA THR A 526 2.24 -0.18 -17.63
C THR A 526 2.69 -1.20 -18.68
N HIS A 527 4.00 -1.40 -18.83
CA HIS A 527 4.57 -2.35 -19.80
C HIS A 527 5.76 -3.09 -19.16
N VAL A 528 5.50 -4.24 -18.62
CA VAL A 528 6.46 -5.03 -17.82
C VAL A 528 7.52 -5.73 -18.69
N PRO A 529 7.18 -6.41 -19.82
CA PRO A 529 8.17 -7.01 -20.70
C PRO A 529 9.07 -5.95 -21.36
N PHE A 530 10.31 -6.33 -21.64
CA PHE A 530 11.24 -5.44 -22.35
C PHE A 530 12.15 -6.20 -23.31
N LYS A 531 12.75 -5.45 -24.23
CA LYS A 531 13.79 -5.92 -25.13
C LYS A 531 15.05 -5.07 -24.97
N LEU A 532 16.19 -5.72 -24.93
CA LEU A 532 17.50 -5.07 -24.92
C LEU A 532 18.20 -5.31 -26.26
N LYS A 533 18.73 -4.23 -26.84
CA LYS A 533 19.65 -4.25 -27.97
C LYS A 533 20.87 -3.43 -27.60
N LYS A 534 22.04 -4.07 -27.49
CA LYS A 534 23.25 -3.42 -27.03
C LYS A 534 24.50 -3.95 -27.73
N SER A 535 25.36 -3.06 -28.24
CA SER A 535 26.67 -3.45 -28.76
C SER A 535 27.56 -3.96 -27.63
N VAL A 536 28.27 -5.06 -27.88
CA VAL A 536 29.15 -5.71 -26.90
C VAL A 536 30.59 -5.78 -27.40
N SER A 537 31.55 -5.72 -26.49
CA SER A 537 32.95 -5.96 -26.78
C SER A 537 33.30 -7.40 -26.39
N LEU A 538 33.63 -8.20 -27.38
CA LEU A 538 34.08 -9.59 -27.22
C LEU A 538 35.56 -9.69 -27.61
N LYS A 539 36.28 -10.59 -26.96
CA LYS A 539 37.67 -10.94 -27.27
C LYS A 539 37.75 -12.32 -27.89
N ALA A 540 38.84 -12.63 -28.57
CA ALA A 540 39.15 -13.99 -29.00
C ALA A 540 39.28 -14.91 -27.78
N GLY A 541 38.80 -16.16 -27.88
CA GLY A 541 38.72 -17.10 -26.78
C GLY A 541 37.45 -16.94 -25.94
N ASP A 542 37.53 -17.27 -24.69
CA ASP A 542 36.37 -17.32 -23.79
C ASP A 542 35.89 -15.94 -23.35
N ASN A 543 34.58 -15.75 -23.44
CA ASN A 543 33.85 -14.57 -22.98
C ASN A 543 32.71 -15.01 -22.08
N ASN A 544 32.61 -14.38 -20.90
CA ASN A 544 31.53 -14.63 -19.96
C ASN A 544 30.40 -13.61 -20.19
N ILE A 545 29.18 -14.09 -20.12
CA ILE A 545 27.94 -13.34 -20.17
C ILE A 545 27.21 -13.59 -18.86
N ASP A 546 27.17 -12.57 -18.01
CA ASP A 546 26.51 -12.64 -16.69
C ASP A 546 25.31 -11.69 -16.72
N LEU A 547 24.11 -12.22 -16.52
CA LEU A 547 22.85 -11.53 -16.57
C LEU A 547 22.16 -11.62 -15.22
N LEU A 548 21.99 -10.49 -14.53
CA LEU A 548 21.26 -10.43 -13.27
C LEU A 548 19.83 -9.98 -13.53
N SER A 549 18.91 -10.94 -13.50
CA SER A 549 17.46 -10.65 -13.53
C SER A 549 16.98 -10.29 -12.14
N MET A 550 16.09 -9.29 -12.05
CA MET A 550 15.57 -8.79 -10.79
C MET A 550 14.06 -8.60 -10.85
N THR A 551 13.36 -9.05 -9.81
CA THR A 551 11.96 -8.70 -9.57
C THR A 551 11.85 -7.36 -8.83
N VAL A 552 10.71 -6.69 -8.94
CA VAL A 552 10.36 -5.46 -8.23
C VAL A 552 8.91 -5.60 -7.76
N GLY A 553 8.68 -6.51 -6.82
CA GLY A 553 7.35 -6.96 -6.40
C GLY A 553 6.72 -7.95 -7.38
N LEU A 554 5.82 -8.77 -6.89
CA LEU A 554 5.05 -9.72 -7.69
C LEU A 554 3.65 -9.18 -7.98
N SER A 555 2.98 -9.70 -9.00
CA SER A 555 1.59 -9.39 -9.32
C SER A 555 0.71 -9.57 -8.09
N ASN A 556 -0.19 -8.60 -7.84
CA ASN A 556 -1.02 -8.55 -6.64
C ASN A 556 -2.52 -8.69 -6.92
N ALA A 557 -2.93 -8.70 -8.18
CA ALA A 557 -4.33 -8.83 -8.59
C ALA A 557 -4.42 -9.33 -10.03
N GLY A 558 -5.63 -9.72 -10.46
CA GLY A 558 -5.91 -10.28 -11.76
C GLY A 558 -6.37 -11.73 -11.70
N SER A 559 -6.99 -12.20 -12.77
CA SER A 559 -7.27 -13.63 -12.95
C SER A 559 -5.97 -14.37 -13.16
N PHE A 560 -5.78 -15.49 -12.47
CA PHE A 560 -4.59 -16.33 -12.60
C PHE A 560 -3.25 -15.57 -12.44
N TYR A 561 -3.24 -14.54 -11.58
CA TYR A 561 -2.07 -13.68 -11.41
C TYR A 561 -0.84 -14.44 -10.88
N GLU A 562 -1.03 -15.59 -10.24
CA GLU A 562 0.02 -16.48 -9.78
C GLU A 562 0.82 -17.12 -10.93
N TRP A 563 0.29 -17.11 -12.15
CA TRP A 563 0.96 -17.60 -13.35
C TRP A 563 1.75 -16.52 -14.11
N VAL A 564 1.72 -15.30 -13.65
CA VAL A 564 2.50 -14.21 -14.25
C VAL A 564 3.98 -14.41 -13.90
N GLY A 565 4.74 -14.86 -14.89
CA GLY A 565 6.18 -15.12 -14.75
C GLY A 565 7.04 -13.87 -15.00
N ALA A 566 8.33 -14.01 -14.69
CA ALA A 566 9.38 -13.03 -14.99
C ALA A 566 10.65 -13.72 -15.49
N GLY A 567 11.64 -12.93 -15.94
CA GLY A 567 12.93 -13.44 -16.39
C GLY A 567 13.07 -13.49 -17.89
N LEU A 568 14.18 -14.08 -18.32
CA LEU A 568 14.62 -14.06 -19.72
C LEU A 568 13.86 -15.08 -20.56
N THR A 569 13.52 -14.69 -21.81
CA THR A 569 12.85 -15.57 -22.78
C THR A 569 13.69 -15.82 -24.03
N SER A 570 14.62 -14.94 -24.35
CA SER A 570 15.50 -15.08 -25.50
C SER A 570 16.81 -14.34 -25.29
N VAL A 571 17.93 -14.97 -25.68
CA VAL A 571 19.26 -14.34 -25.70
C VAL A 571 19.96 -14.72 -26.99
N SER A 572 20.46 -13.73 -27.73
CA SER A 572 21.25 -13.95 -28.95
C SER A 572 22.25 -12.83 -29.19
N ILE A 573 23.29 -13.14 -29.97
CA ILE A 573 24.31 -12.16 -30.39
C ILE A 573 24.39 -12.18 -31.93
N LYS A 574 24.21 -11.04 -32.57
CA LYS A 574 24.36 -10.85 -34.03
C LYS A 574 25.72 -10.25 -34.33
N GLY A 575 26.27 -10.58 -35.52
CA GLY A 575 27.53 -10.02 -35.98
C GLY A 575 28.68 -11.01 -35.99
N PHE A 576 28.44 -12.29 -35.80
CA PHE A 576 29.41 -13.36 -36.07
C PHE A 576 29.50 -13.63 -37.57
N ASN A 577 30.65 -14.17 -38.02
CA ASN A 577 30.83 -14.57 -39.43
C ASN A 577 29.74 -15.55 -39.88
N LYS A 578 29.24 -16.40 -39.00
CA LYS A 578 28.12 -17.32 -39.26
C LYS A 578 26.75 -16.68 -39.03
N GLY A 579 26.66 -15.37 -38.80
CA GLY A 579 25.43 -14.63 -38.59
C GLY A 579 25.06 -14.44 -37.13
N THR A 580 23.97 -15.04 -36.66
CA THR A 580 23.45 -14.88 -35.30
C THR A 580 23.81 -16.11 -34.46
N LEU A 581 24.44 -15.88 -33.32
CA LEU A 581 24.64 -16.89 -32.27
C LEU A 581 23.45 -16.87 -31.34
N ASN A 582 22.63 -17.93 -31.36
CA ASN A 582 21.51 -18.08 -30.43
C ASN A 582 21.99 -18.77 -29.15
N LEU A 583 21.73 -18.13 -28.01
CA LEU A 583 22.11 -18.60 -26.69
C LEU A 583 20.92 -19.07 -25.84
N THR A 584 19.71 -18.95 -26.35
CA THR A 584 18.48 -19.28 -25.59
C THR A 584 18.51 -20.69 -25.03
N ASN A 585 18.98 -21.67 -25.81
CA ASN A 585 19.08 -23.08 -25.42
C ASN A 585 20.55 -23.50 -25.16
N SER A 586 21.42 -22.56 -24.83
CA SER A 586 22.79 -22.85 -24.43
C SER A 586 22.84 -23.33 -22.97
N LYS A 587 24.01 -23.81 -22.56
CA LYS A 587 24.25 -24.19 -21.17
C LYS A 587 24.32 -22.96 -20.29
N TRP A 588 23.35 -22.79 -19.41
CA TRP A 588 23.27 -21.72 -18.43
C TRP A 588 23.49 -22.25 -17.01
N SER A 589 24.32 -21.55 -16.26
CA SER A 589 24.49 -21.73 -14.82
C SER A 589 23.67 -20.71 -14.07
N TYR A 590 23.02 -21.10 -12.99
CA TYR A 590 22.10 -20.30 -12.20
C TYR A 590 22.55 -20.13 -10.77
N LYS A 591 22.33 -18.94 -10.21
CA LYS A 591 22.54 -18.65 -8.79
C LYS A 591 21.42 -17.77 -8.26
N LEU A 592 20.76 -18.20 -7.18
CA LEU A 592 19.72 -17.44 -6.50
C LEU A 592 20.38 -16.44 -5.55
N GLY A 593 19.85 -15.21 -5.56
CA GLY A 593 20.32 -14.15 -4.69
C GLY A 593 21.68 -13.55 -5.06
N VAL A 594 22.10 -12.61 -4.26
CA VAL A 594 23.42 -11.99 -4.28
C VAL A 594 24.21 -12.44 -3.06
N GLN A 595 25.54 -12.38 -3.13
CA GLN A 595 26.42 -12.94 -2.08
C GLN A 595 26.16 -12.29 -0.71
N GLY A 596 26.02 -10.98 -0.65
CA GLY A 596 25.79 -10.28 0.61
C GLY A 596 24.42 -10.55 1.23
N GLU A 597 23.40 -10.83 0.41
CA GLU A 597 22.09 -11.29 0.89
C GLU A 597 22.20 -12.69 1.56
N HIS A 598 22.90 -13.62 0.90
CA HIS A 598 23.15 -14.96 1.45
C HIS A 598 23.97 -14.92 2.76
N LEU A 599 24.94 -14.00 2.85
CA LEU A 599 25.75 -13.79 4.04
C LEU A 599 25.07 -12.92 5.10
N GLU A 600 23.85 -12.49 4.83
CA GLU A 600 23.03 -11.66 5.74
C GLU A 600 23.75 -10.37 6.17
N LEU A 601 24.46 -9.70 5.25
CA LEU A 601 25.25 -8.50 5.55
C LEU A 601 24.45 -7.32 6.09
N SER A 602 23.12 -7.34 5.91
CA SER A 602 22.19 -6.36 6.46
C SER A 602 21.87 -6.57 7.94
N LYS A 603 22.17 -7.77 8.49
CA LYS A 603 21.89 -8.08 9.90
C LYS A 603 23.01 -7.61 10.82
N PRO A 604 22.69 -6.96 11.95
CA PRO A 604 23.69 -6.59 12.96
C PRO A 604 24.48 -7.81 13.43
N GLY A 605 25.78 -7.65 13.54
CA GLY A 605 26.69 -8.72 14.00
C GLY A 605 27.31 -9.57 12.90
N ASN A 606 26.81 -9.54 11.66
CA ASN A 606 27.37 -10.32 10.54
C ASN A 606 28.52 -9.61 9.80
N SER A 607 29.11 -8.56 10.40
CA SER A 607 30.20 -7.78 9.81
C SER A 607 31.47 -8.61 9.53
N GLY A 608 31.66 -9.75 10.18
CA GLY A 608 32.80 -10.66 9.97
C GLY A 608 32.68 -11.60 8.77
N ALA A 609 31.50 -11.65 8.12
CA ALA A 609 31.22 -12.60 7.03
C ALA A 609 32.01 -12.31 5.74
N VAL A 610 32.46 -11.04 5.55
CA VAL A 610 33.26 -10.60 4.41
C VAL A 610 34.40 -9.69 4.86
N LYS A 611 35.43 -9.54 4.00
CA LYS A 611 36.46 -8.53 4.21
C LYS A 611 35.97 -7.18 3.73
N TRP A 612 35.52 -6.35 4.66
CA TRP A 612 35.15 -4.96 4.39
C TRP A 612 36.35 -4.08 4.14
N THR A 613 36.29 -3.19 3.16
CA THR A 613 37.25 -2.12 2.96
C THR A 613 36.78 -0.87 3.69
N VAL A 614 37.50 -0.45 4.71
CA VAL A 614 37.16 0.77 5.47
C VAL A 614 37.73 1.99 4.75
N THR A 615 36.90 3.00 4.51
CA THR A 615 37.28 4.21 3.80
C THR A 615 36.47 5.43 4.19
N THR A 616 37.02 6.62 4.08
CA THR A 616 36.29 7.90 4.17
C THR A 616 35.82 8.37 2.79
N LYS A 617 36.23 7.71 1.71
CA LYS A 617 35.87 8.02 0.32
C LYS A 617 35.39 6.77 -0.41
N PRO A 618 34.18 6.31 -0.13
CA PRO A 618 33.64 5.11 -0.78
C PRO A 618 33.56 5.31 -2.30
N PRO A 619 33.65 4.21 -3.08
CA PRO A 619 33.57 4.27 -4.53
C PRO A 619 32.23 4.82 -4.98
N LYS A 620 32.20 5.54 -6.10
CA LYS A 620 31.02 6.08 -6.75
C LYS A 620 30.74 5.32 -8.03
N LYS A 621 29.49 5.19 -8.41
CA LYS A 621 29.05 4.55 -9.67
C LYS A 621 29.52 3.09 -9.80
N GLN A 622 29.79 2.41 -8.70
CA GLN A 622 30.15 1.00 -8.70
C GLN A 622 28.91 0.13 -8.47
N PRO A 623 28.56 -0.75 -9.40
CA PRO A 623 27.42 -1.65 -9.24
C PRO A 623 27.71 -2.75 -8.22
N LEU A 624 26.67 -3.45 -7.77
CA LEU A 624 26.72 -4.60 -6.87
C LEU A 624 27.55 -4.34 -5.61
N THR A 625 27.34 -3.19 -4.96
CA THR A 625 28.16 -2.75 -3.84
C THR A 625 27.33 -2.59 -2.57
N TRP A 626 27.82 -3.23 -1.51
CA TRP A 626 27.31 -3.06 -0.15
C TRP A 626 28.09 -1.93 0.52
N TYR A 627 27.33 -0.99 1.09
CA TYR A 627 27.84 0.09 1.91
C TYR A 627 27.29 -0.06 3.31
N LYS A 628 28.14 0.09 4.30
CA LYS A 628 27.76 0.14 5.70
C LYS A 628 28.39 1.35 6.37
N VAL A 629 27.62 2.05 7.19
CA VAL A 629 28.10 3.22 7.93
C VAL A 629 27.37 3.32 9.27
N VAL A 630 28.11 3.64 10.31
CA VAL A 630 27.56 3.92 11.65
C VAL A 630 27.22 5.39 11.75
N ILE A 631 25.98 5.69 12.12
CA ILE A 631 25.44 7.05 12.21
C ILE A 631 24.81 7.33 13.57
N ASP A 632 24.77 8.59 13.96
CA ASP A 632 24.04 9.06 15.12
C ASP A 632 22.54 9.21 14.80
N GLN A 633 21.70 9.16 15.83
CA GLN A 633 20.31 9.47 15.70
C GLN A 633 20.12 10.94 15.28
N PRO A 634 19.25 11.25 14.29
CA PRO A 634 18.97 12.63 13.92
C PRO A 634 18.29 13.38 15.08
N SER A 635 18.64 14.66 15.25
CA SER A 635 18.11 15.53 16.30
C SER A 635 16.60 15.78 16.13
N GLY A 636 15.92 16.21 17.21
CA GLY A 636 14.50 16.56 17.19
C GLY A 636 13.57 15.36 17.25
N SER A 637 12.27 15.60 17.09
CA SER A 637 11.20 14.61 17.14
C SER A 637 10.49 14.42 15.79
N GLU A 638 10.81 15.24 14.79
CA GLU A 638 10.17 15.18 13.46
C GLU A 638 10.42 13.82 12.80
N PRO A 639 9.45 13.30 12.02
CA PRO A 639 9.65 12.08 11.23
C PRO A 639 10.85 12.19 10.27
N VAL A 640 11.46 11.07 9.96
CA VAL A 640 12.72 11.00 9.21
C VAL A 640 12.56 10.22 7.92
N GLY A 641 13.09 10.76 6.83
CA GLY A 641 13.25 10.09 5.55
C GLY A 641 14.71 10.01 5.14
N LEU A 642 15.11 8.88 4.58
CA LEU A 642 16.43 8.70 3.96
C LEU A 642 16.39 9.23 2.53
N ASP A 643 17.17 10.27 2.22
CA ASP A 643 17.26 10.86 0.87
C ASP A 643 18.22 10.04 0.00
N MET A 644 17.65 9.30 -0.94
CA MET A 644 18.37 8.38 -1.83
C MET A 644 18.55 8.91 -3.25
N ILE A 645 18.33 10.21 -3.50
CA ILE A 645 18.40 10.80 -4.86
C ILE A 645 19.77 10.62 -5.52
N SER A 646 20.82 10.46 -4.75
CA SER A 646 22.19 10.27 -5.24
C SER A 646 22.54 8.82 -5.58
N MET A 647 21.64 7.89 -5.27
CA MET A 647 21.81 6.44 -5.44
C MET A 647 21.10 5.95 -6.72
N GLY A 648 21.39 4.73 -7.13
CA GLY A 648 20.82 4.14 -8.35
C GLY A 648 19.56 3.34 -8.10
N LYS A 649 19.69 2.12 -7.59
CA LYS A 649 18.62 1.19 -7.24
C LYS A 649 19.17 0.15 -6.26
N GLY A 650 18.35 -0.29 -5.32
CA GLY A 650 18.75 -1.34 -4.38
C GLY A 650 17.85 -1.45 -3.17
N MET A 651 18.44 -1.87 -2.06
CA MET A 651 17.79 -2.07 -0.77
C MET A 651 18.51 -1.33 0.35
N ALA A 652 17.78 -0.90 1.37
CA ALA A 652 18.34 -0.21 2.53
C ALA A 652 17.79 -0.76 3.85
N TRP A 653 18.62 -0.76 4.88
CA TRP A 653 18.31 -1.24 6.24
C TRP A 653 18.89 -0.30 7.30
N LEU A 654 18.19 -0.17 8.41
CA LEU A 654 18.69 0.50 9.61
C LEU A 654 18.65 -0.45 10.80
N ASN A 655 19.78 -0.74 11.42
CA ASN A 655 19.86 -1.67 12.57
C ASN A 655 19.26 -3.06 12.29
N GLY A 656 19.29 -3.51 11.02
CA GLY A 656 18.69 -4.75 10.55
C GLY A 656 17.22 -4.66 10.18
N GLU A 657 16.57 -3.53 10.49
CA GLU A 657 15.18 -3.27 10.06
C GLU A 657 15.14 -2.86 8.58
N GLU A 658 14.27 -3.47 7.81
CA GLU A 658 14.16 -3.29 6.37
C GLU A 658 13.45 -1.98 6.02
N ILE A 659 14.18 -0.95 5.59
CA ILE A 659 13.59 0.28 5.03
C ILE A 659 12.85 -0.09 3.73
N GLY A 660 13.50 -0.82 2.85
CA GLY A 660 12.88 -1.36 1.64
C GLY A 660 13.66 -1.08 0.35
N ARG A 661 13.03 -1.42 -0.77
CA ARG A 661 13.58 -1.14 -2.10
C ARG A 661 13.66 0.37 -2.32
N TYR A 662 14.81 0.88 -2.75
CA TYR A 662 14.93 2.26 -3.21
C TYR A 662 15.25 2.30 -4.71
N TRP A 663 14.63 3.24 -5.41
CA TRP A 663 14.86 3.51 -6.81
C TRP A 663 14.39 4.93 -7.15
N PRO A 664 15.26 5.94 -7.12
CA PRO A 664 14.89 7.32 -7.46
C PRO A 664 14.73 7.51 -8.98
N ARG A 665 13.90 6.63 -9.58
CA ARG A 665 13.58 6.65 -11.00
C ARG A 665 12.77 7.90 -11.32
N ILE A 666 13.25 8.65 -12.32
CA ILE A 666 12.61 9.90 -12.73
C ILE A 666 11.30 9.60 -13.46
N ALA A 667 10.22 10.25 -13.04
CA ALA A 667 8.94 10.25 -13.72
C ALA A 667 9.06 10.93 -15.09
N ARG A 668 8.26 10.45 -16.06
CA ARG A 668 8.30 11.01 -17.42
C ARG A 668 8.07 12.52 -17.39
N LYS A 669 8.92 13.26 -18.09
CA LYS A 669 8.79 14.71 -18.26
C LYS A 669 7.54 15.06 -19.09
N ASN A 670 7.10 16.31 -18.97
CA ASN A 670 6.05 16.84 -19.81
C ASN A 670 6.38 16.70 -21.30
N THR A 671 5.36 16.40 -22.07
CA THR A 671 5.34 16.49 -23.54
C THR A 671 4.16 17.37 -23.96
N PRO A 672 4.14 17.94 -25.17
CA PRO A 672 3.06 18.86 -25.59
C PRO A 672 1.63 18.33 -25.42
N ASN A 673 1.46 17.01 -25.42
CA ASN A 673 0.14 16.36 -25.31
C ASN A 673 -0.04 15.60 -23.97
N ASP A 674 0.86 15.78 -23.00
CA ASP A 674 0.86 14.99 -21.76
C ASP A 674 1.66 15.75 -20.70
N GLU A 675 1.04 16.78 -20.14
CA GLU A 675 1.66 17.68 -19.15
C GLU A 675 1.15 17.38 -17.74
N CYS A 676 2.03 17.52 -16.75
CA CYS A 676 1.61 17.65 -15.38
C CYS A 676 0.86 18.97 -15.20
N VAL A 677 -0.24 18.90 -14.47
CA VAL A 677 -1.02 20.11 -14.15
C VAL A 677 -0.36 20.87 -13.00
N LYS A 678 -0.49 22.19 -13.02
CA LYS A 678 -0.03 23.07 -11.92
C LYS A 678 -1.05 23.11 -10.80
N GLU A 679 -2.32 23.16 -11.16
CA GLU A 679 -3.46 23.15 -10.25
C GLU A 679 -4.48 22.13 -10.74
N CYS A 680 -4.97 21.31 -9.83
CA CYS A 680 -5.93 20.27 -10.15
C CYS A 680 -7.35 20.78 -10.04
N ASP A 681 -8.09 20.70 -11.13
CA ASP A 681 -9.51 21.00 -11.12
C ASP A 681 -10.27 19.87 -10.40
N TYR A 682 -10.94 20.21 -9.28
CA TYR A 682 -11.75 19.26 -8.52
C TYR A 682 -13.03 18.85 -9.22
N ARG A 683 -13.49 19.64 -10.19
CA ARG A 683 -14.80 19.47 -10.85
C ARG A 683 -14.80 18.29 -11.81
N GLY A 684 -15.91 17.57 -11.83
CA GLY A 684 -16.09 16.38 -12.66
C GLY A 684 -15.38 15.12 -12.13
N LYS A 685 -15.75 13.97 -12.68
CA LYS A 685 -15.27 12.66 -12.20
C LYS A 685 -13.74 12.56 -12.21
N PHE A 686 -13.19 12.15 -11.08
CA PHE A 686 -11.78 11.84 -10.93
C PHE A 686 -11.45 10.45 -11.50
N MET A 687 -10.28 10.37 -12.15
CA MET A 687 -9.54 9.16 -12.51
C MET A 687 -8.06 9.44 -12.22
N PRO A 688 -7.22 8.43 -11.96
CA PRO A 688 -5.82 8.65 -11.55
C PRO A 688 -4.96 9.45 -12.54
N ASP A 689 -5.32 9.46 -13.82
CA ASP A 689 -4.63 10.20 -14.89
C ASP A 689 -5.18 11.63 -15.12
N LYS A 690 -6.32 11.99 -14.49
CA LYS A 690 -6.93 13.32 -14.64
C LYS A 690 -6.02 14.44 -14.10
N CYS A 691 -5.33 14.17 -13.02
CA CYS A 691 -4.47 15.15 -12.36
C CYS A 691 -3.16 14.48 -11.94
N LEU A 692 -2.14 14.67 -12.75
CA LEU A 692 -0.80 14.12 -12.52
C LEU A 692 0.16 15.24 -12.17
N THR A 693 1.01 15.00 -11.17
CA THR A 693 2.07 15.89 -10.67
C THR A 693 3.43 15.17 -10.68
N GLY A 694 4.51 15.84 -10.28
CA GLY A 694 5.83 15.22 -10.15
C GLY A 694 6.55 14.90 -11.47
N CYS A 695 6.14 15.50 -12.60
CA CYS A 695 6.78 15.29 -13.90
C CYS A 695 8.24 15.75 -13.89
N GLY A 696 9.15 14.84 -14.27
CA GLY A 696 10.58 15.11 -14.31
C GLY A 696 11.27 15.03 -12.96
N GLU A 697 10.53 14.66 -11.90
CA GLU A 697 11.05 14.42 -10.56
C GLU A 697 11.23 12.92 -10.31
N ALA A 698 11.96 12.56 -9.24
CA ALA A 698 12.04 11.17 -8.81
C ALA A 698 10.67 10.72 -8.26
N SER A 699 10.14 9.61 -8.76
CA SER A 699 8.85 9.04 -8.30
C SER A 699 8.85 8.75 -6.78
N GLN A 700 10.01 8.41 -6.23
CA GLN A 700 10.27 8.39 -4.79
C GLN A 700 11.74 8.77 -4.53
N ARG A 701 11.94 9.80 -3.73
CA ARG A 701 13.26 10.30 -3.33
C ARG A 701 13.58 9.95 -1.89
N TRP A 702 12.62 10.17 -0.98
CA TRP A 702 12.76 9.96 0.45
C TRP A 702 12.10 8.64 0.86
N TYR A 703 12.79 7.89 1.72
CA TYR A 703 12.33 6.59 2.21
C TYR A 703 12.14 6.69 3.71
N HIS A 704 10.93 6.43 4.19
CA HIS A 704 10.57 6.58 5.60
C HIS A 704 11.41 5.69 6.48
N VAL A 705 12.04 6.28 7.49
CA VAL A 705 12.80 5.59 8.54
C VAL A 705 12.14 5.88 9.87
N PRO A 706 11.36 4.94 10.43
CA PRO A 706 10.69 5.14 11.71
C PRO A 706 11.66 5.52 12.82
N ARG A 707 11.33 6.56 13.59
CA ARG A 707 12.15 7.03 14.70
C ARG A 707 12.44 5.95 15.73
N SER A 708 11.51 5.03 15.96
CA SER A 708 11.66 3.92 16.91
C SER A 708 12.70 2.89 16.49
N TRP A 709 13.20 2.94 15.26
CA TRP A 709 14.30 2.07 14.80
C TRP A 709 15.68 2.61 15.17
N PHE A 710 15.78 3.89 15.50
CA PHE A 710 17.04 4.48 15.94
C PHE A 710 17.32 4.16 17.42
N LYS A 711 18.57 3.82 17.69
CA LYS A 711 19.19 3.80 19.01
C LYS A 711 19.77 5.18 19.29
N ALA A 712 20.04 5.52 20.53
CA ALA A 712 20.66 6.79 20.91
C ALA A 712 22.00 7.03 20.18
N SER A 713 22.77 5.96 19.93
CA SER A 713 24.04 6.01 19.19
C SER A 713 24.33 4.67 18.53
N GLY A 714 25.27 4.64 17.60
CA GLY A 714 25.74 3.41 16.97
C GLY A 714 24.72 2.78 16.03
N ASN A 715 23.97 3.59 15.28
CA ASN A 715 23.00 3.07 14.31
C ASN A 715 23.72 2.61 13.05
N GLU A 716 23.53 1.37 12.68
CA GLU A 716 24.12 0.76 11.50
C GLU A 716 23.18 0.93 10.31
N LEU A 717 23.55 1.80 9.36
CA LEU A 717 22.87 1.96 8.08
C LEU A 717 23.58 1.07 7.05
N VAL A 718 22.86 0.11 6.48
CA VAL A 718 23.36 -0.79 5.44
C VAL A 718 22.61 -0.53 4.13
N ILE A 719 23.31 -0.49 3.02
CA ILE A 719 22.75 -0.22 1.70
C ILE A 719 23.37 -1.20 0.70
N PHE A 720 22.56 -1.90 -0.06
CA PHE A 720 22.98 -2.62 -1.25
C PHE A 720 22.64 -1.79 -2.49
N GLU A 721 23.64 -1.40 -3.27
CA GLU A 721 23.52 -0.61 -4.49
C GLU A 721 23.75 -1.51 -5.71
N GLU A 722 22.72 -1.66 -6.53
CA GLU A 722 22.73 -2.55 -7.71
C GLU A 722 23.43 -1.92 -8.92
N LYS A 723 23.26 -0.61 -9.14
CA LYS A 723 23.64 0.08 -10.38
C LYS A 723 24.89 0.95 -10.25
N GLY A 724 25.08 1.47 -9.07
CA GLY A 724 26.11 2.45 -8.76
C GLY A 724 25.53 3.85 -8.52
N GLY A 725 25.81 4.39 -7.36
CA GLY A 725 25.38 5.70 -6.87
C GLY A 725 26.52 6.46 -6.20
N ASN A 726 26.19 7.49 -5.42
CA ASN A 726 27.13 8.25 -4.61
C ASN A 726 26.71 8.24 -3.14
N PRO A 727 27.19 7.29 -2.32
CA PRO A 727 26.76 7.14 -0.93
C PRO A 727 27.14 8.35 -0.06
N MET A 728 28.15 9.12 -0.41
CA MET A 728 28.53 10.33 0.32
C MET A 728 27.50 11.47 0.25
N LYS A 729 26.53 11.37 -0.62
CA LYS A 729 25.46 12.38 -0.77
C LYS A 729 24.13 11.93 -0.17
N ILE A 730 24.10 10.76 0.45
CA ILE A 730 22.93 10.30 1.23
C ILE A 730 22.75 11.23 2.43
N LYS A 731 21.51 11.60 2.72
CA LYS A 731 21.14 12.45 3.85
C LYS A 731 19.98 11.85 4.61
N LEU A 732 19.88 12.16 5.88
CA LEU A 732 18.64 12.07 6.62
C LEU A 732 17.88 13.39 6.43
N SER A 733 16.57 13.31 6.17
CA SER A 733 15.73 14.49 6.01
C SER A 733 14.63 14.47 7.03
N LYS A 734 14.48 15.54 7.81
CA LYS A 734 13.38 15.70 8.77
C LYS A 734 12.18 16.27 8.06
N ARG A 735 11.01 15.63 8.25
CA ARG A 735 9.75 16.08 7.67
C ARG A 735 9.10 17.12 8.56
N LYS A 736 9.07 18.34 8.12
CA LYS A 736 8.48 19.48 8.83
C LYS A 736 7.21 19.91 8.12
N VAL A 737 6.16 20.08 8.91
CA VAL A 737 4.88 20.65 8.46
C VAL A 737 4.73 22.01 9.11
N SER A 738 4.53 23.05 8.31
CA SER A 738 4.25 24.42 8.77
C SER A 738 2.92 24.91 8.20
N ALA A 739 2.11 25.58 9.02
CA ALA A 739 0.89 26.20 8.54
C ALA A 739 1.23 27.28 7.51
N VAL A 740 0.51 27.30 6.40
CA VAL A 740 0.51 28.45 5.48
C VAL A 740 -0.50 29.44 6.03
N GLN A 741 -0.04 30.67 6.27
CA GLN A 741 -0.86 31.75 6.81
C GLN A 741 -1.97 32.16 5.83
#